data_a7a5ee0f438b664ab3eff20266366b15
#
_entry.id   a7a5ee0f438b664ab3eff20266366b15
#
_cell.length_a   1.000
_cell.length_b   1.000
_cell.length_c   1.000
_cell.angle_alpha   90.00
_cell.angle_beta   90.00
_cell.angle_gamma   90.00
#
_symmetry.space_group_name_H-M   'P 1'
#
loop_
_entity.id
_entity.type
_entity.pdbx_description
1 polymer ?
#
loop_
_entity_poly.entity_id
_entity_poly.type
_entity_poly.pdbx_seq_one_letter_code
_entity_poly.pdbx_strand_id
1 'polypeptide(L)'
;MGQQNPQVKPSLATEASNSEFSRLLTEELLEQVNRPGQYLGNEWGAARKDFDQASVRLALAFPDLYELGMSNFGLKILYQIVNSTDGLLVDRTYAPGSDLEALLRANKVPLWGWESRRPLKDFELVGFSLQYELCYSNVLNMLDLAQVPVLAQDRTDLFPLAFGGGPASVNPEPMAHFMDFFIIGDGEAAIPNVMNVVREFKARYPNGQGKCFRRRLLVELATIVAGVYVPSLYVYGNDNKAPKQIDLEKFDLAKDCDIDHEHCSMEGCQTSLPERVLRQTIPLTDSNQPTTSLVPYLSLVHDREVLEVRRGCDRGCRFCQPGYTFLPVRERSTEDLLKLSTEALSKSGHQEYSMLSLCVSDYTSLHESVRALNQEHAARRSSLSFPSQRADRMNLELAEELKAVRKSGITLAPEAGSERLRAIINKGLSHQQIISAIEAAYQSGWTSVKLYFMCGLPLEEDSDLAGIVEILKEATTHCRVIKKTDPTKYKKDIEFTCTISNFVPKPFTPFQWFGQVTPDETVRRHKVLKQKLRESGLRHVQLNLTDTAISLLEAVISRGDRNISTMIYEAWKAGAVFDAWDEHFKPQIWHDVAAKMGTSLEELACSDREVGSEQPWDTIHVGLNTWWLVKEWEKAVVAVETAPCTENVCHACGVCTELDTTHLLAAPKPEVMKKNPFVKELAVTTDEDSHPSLFFTKPPAAPENEVLQRIRFRFTKFGDLRFISHLDLQHLFARASRRAFLNVAYTKGFNPAPRLNLAAPLALFQESESEVGEVDLSMIVSTDDFIARFNAQLPPEIQIIEAREIPVSNISLASILGSATYRATIVRLADSNAERAQLDSFPRIAYAPEGGLCTLVGSMQQAARLRKLPDSASCSAYRTVLDKLVQDLLAKEELFLQLPDSSEKAGSLLHSLPSGKTTTTELAASNAAKRKNIRPGVLSLKLVDPSTGTLEMELAHGPAMHVKPNDVLKCLQPEDQPLPEIVWRITRTQLKGQGGAPLFNV
;
A
#
# COMPACT_ATOMS: atom_id res chain seq x y z
N MET A 1 -6.95 49.02 -14.81
CA MET A 1 -7.43 49.30 -13.45
C MET A 1 -8.03 47.99 -12.92
N GLY A 2 -7.23 47.26 -12.22
CA GLY A 2 -7.61 45.96 -11.68
C GLY A 2 -8.31 46.14 -10.33
N GLN A 3 -9.49 45.60 -10.21
CA GLN A 3 -10.17 45.46 -8.93
C GLN A 3 -9.55 44.20 -8.27
N GLN A 4 -8.82 44.40 -7.18
CA GLN A 4 -8.43 43.37 -6.26
C GLN A 4 -9.69 42.89 -5.51
N ASN A 5 -9.97 41.57 -5.65
CA ASN A 5 -10.96 40.88 -4.84
C ASN A 5 -10.47 40.90 -3.37
N PRO A 6 -11.29 41.20 -2.39
CA PRO A 6 -10.90 41.14 -0.99
C PRO A 6 -10.64 39.67 -0.61
N GLN A 7 -9.40 39.35 -0.28
CA GLN A 7 -9.03 38.08 0.35
C GLN A 7 -9.80 37.95 1.65
N VAL A 8 -10.75 37.02 1.69
CA VAL A 8 -11.38 36.59 2.94
C VAL A 8 -10.30 35.79 3.70
N LYS A 9 -9.69 36.40 4.68
CA LYS A 9 -8.82 35.69 5.61
C LYS A 9 -9.67 34.65 6.36
N PRO A 10 -9.22 33.40 6.50
CA PRO A 10 -9.92 32.43 7.34
C PRO A 10 -10.04 33.02 8.76
N SER A 11 -11.15 32.72 9.41
CA SER A 11 -11.37 33.28 10.77
C SER A 11 -10.33 32.69 11.71
N LEU A 12 -9.75 33.51 12.57
CA LEU A 12 -8.79 33.08 13.60
C LEU A 12 -9.27 31.88 14.43
N ALA A 13 -10.59 31.68 14.53
CA ALA A 13 -11.21 30.53 15.18
C ALA A 13 -11.02 29.22 14.41
N THR A 14 -11.00 29.24 13.06
CA THR A 14 -10.82 28.06 12.20
C THR A 14 -9.35 27.63 12.18
N GLU A 15 -8.41 28.56 12.10
CA GLU A 15 -6.98 28.27 12.18
C GLU A 15 -6.59 27.68 13.56
N ALA A 16 -7.15 28.22 14.64
CA ALA A 16 -6.94 27.72 15.99
C ALA A 16 -7.47 26.27 16.16
N SER A 17 -8.65 25.97 15.59
CA SER A 17 -9.26 24.63 15.67
C SER A 17 -8.44 23.59 14.88
N ASN A 18 -7.89 23.97 13.72
CA ASN A 18 -7.08 23.08 12.88
C ASN A 18 -5.70 22.79 13.49
N SER A 19 -5.06 23.79 14.07
CA SER A 19 -3.81 23.60 14.79
C SER A 19 -4.01 22.72 16.03
N GLU A 20 -5.17 22.80 16.67
CA GLU A 20 -5.56 21.98 17.81
C GLU A 20 -5.79 20.53 17.40
N PHE A 21 -6.50 20.27 16.31
CA PHE A 21 -6.70 18.91 15.79
C PHE A 21 -5.38 18.25 15.37
N SER A 22 -4.56 18.96 14.61
CA SER A 22 -3.22 18.46 14.21
C SER A 22 -2.34 18.12 15.41
N ARG A 23 -2.39 18.96 16.45
CA ARG A 23 -1.66 18.72 17.68
C ARG A 23 -2.19 17.51 18.45
N LEU A 24 -3.52 17.34 18.55
CA LEU A 24 -4.13 16.14 19.13
C LEU A 24 -3.64 14.88 18.43
N LEU A 25 -3.62 14.86 17.10
CA LEU A 25 -3.12 13.70 16.34
C LEU A 25 -1.67 13.40 16.68
N THR A 26 -0.78 14.37 16.56
CA THR A 26 0.68 14.12 16.63
C THR A 26 1.24 14.08 18.03
N GLU A 27 0.65 14.80 19.00
CA GLU A 27 1.16 14.84 20.37
C GLU A 27 0.42 13.87 21.31
N GLU A 28 -0.77 13.36 20.90
CA GLU A 28 -1.56 12.54 21.80
C GLU A 28 -1.87 11.16 21.24
N LEU A 29 -2.36 11.05 20.00
CA LEU A 29 -2.77 9.76 19.45
C LEU A 29 -1.60 8.97 18.84
N LEU A 30 -0.81 9.60 17.98
CA LEU A 30 0.27 8.90 17.26
C LEU A 30 1.41 8.45 18.17
N GLU A 31 1.54 9.03 19.34
CA GLU A 31 2.48 8.55 20.36
C GLU A 31 2.08 7.22 20.98
N GLN A 32 0.83 6.74 20.75
CA GLN A 32 0.29 5.52 21.35
C GLN A 32 0.19 4.35 20.36
N VAL A 33 0.54 4.54 19.07
CA VAL A 33 0.44 3.49 18.08
C VAL A 33 1.79 2.86 17.77
N ASN A 34 1.78 1.59 17.35
CA ASN A 34 3.00 0.83 17.11
C ASN A 34 3.85 1.37 15.97
N ARG A 35 3.21 1.88 14.91
CA ARG A 35 3.87 2.35 13.69
C ARG A 35 3.35 3.73 13.27
N PRO A 36 3.58 4.79 14.06
CA PRO A 36 2.99 6.10 13.85
C PRO A 36 3.39 6.74 12.50
N GLY A 37 4.54 6.38 11.97
CA GLY A 37 5.01 6.88 10.67
C GLY A 37 4.07 6.60 9.50
N GLN A 38 3.15 5.65 9.63
CA GLN A 38 2.12 5.35 8.62
C GLN A 38 1.06 6.45 8.47
N TYR A 39 0.90 7.29 9.50
CA TYR A 39 -0.20 8.24 9.64
C TYR A 39 0.24 9.70 9.51
N LEU A 40 1.49 9.95 9.13
CA LEU A 40 2.06 11.29 9.09
C LEU A 40 1.55 12.12 7.91
N GLY A 41 1.43 11.51 6.74
CA GLY A 41 1.21 12.24 5.49
C GLY A 41 2.42 13.12 5.12
N ASN A 42 2.20 14.02 4.17
CA ASN A 42 3.20 15.02 3.76
C ASN A 42 4.57 14.44 3.42
N GLU A 43 4.63 13.21 2.92
CA GLU A 43 5.85 12.56 2.47
C GLU A 43 6.47 13.33 1.30
N TRP A 44 7.70 12.99 0.96
CA TRP A 44 8.37 13.60 -0.18
C TRP A 44 7.54 13.47 -1.46
N GLY A 45 7.33 14.57 -2.16
CA GLY A 45 6.48 14.61 -3.36
C GLY A 45 4.98 14.80 -3.09
N ALA A 46 4.54 14.90 -1.83
CA ALA A 46 3.16 15.23 -1.52
C ALA A 46 2.81 16.66 -1.96
N ALA A 47 1.62 16.83 -2.52
CA ALA A 47 1.11 18.13 -2.93
C ALA A 47 0.84 19.01 -1.71
N ARG A 48 1.37 20.22 -1.72
CA ARG A 48 1.15 21.20 -0.65
C ARG A 48 0.17 22.28 -1.15
N LYS A 49 -1.11 21.95 -1.12
CA LYS A 49 -2.19 22.87 -1.47
C LYS A 49 -2.93 23.30 -0.21
N ASP A 50 -3.39 24.54 -0.20
CA ASP A 50 -4.24 25.05 0.87
C ASP A 50 -5.64 24.44 0.75
N PHE A 51 -6.07 23.74 1.79
CA PHE A 51 -7.35 23.06 1.86
C PHE A 51 -8.52 24.03 1.69
N ASP A 52 -8.45 25.21 2.32
CA ASP A 52 -9.53 26.18 2.35
C ASP A 52 -9.63 26.98 1.03
N GLN A 53 -8.58 27.01 0.22
CA GLN A 53 -8.57 27.65 -1.10
C GLN A 53 -9.06 26.71 -2.23
N ALA A 54 -9.14 25.42 -1.99
CA ALA A 54 -9.61 24.47 -2.98
C ALA A 54 -11.11 24.62 -3.23
N SER A 55 -11.51 24.64 -4.51
CA SER A 55 -12.93 24.71 -4.89
C SER A 55 -13.68 23.42 -4.61
N VAL A 56 -13.00 22.28 -4.83
CA VAL A 56 -13.50 20.93 -4.54
C VAL A 56 -12.38 20.06 -3.95
N ARG A 57 -12.73 19.34 -2.91
CA ARG A 57 -11.80 18.47 -2.15
C ARG A 57 -12.26 17.03 -2.23
N LEU A 58 -11.33 16.16 -2.54
CA LEU A 58 -11.53 14.71 -2.59
C LEU A 58 -10.61 14.05 -1.56
N ALA A 59 -11.18 13.25 -0.66
CA ALA A 59 -10.42 12.28 0.11
C ALA A 59 -10.37 10.97 -0.68
N LEU A 60 -9.18 10.60 -1.17
CA LEU A 60 -8.96 9.36 -1.89
C LEU A 60 -8.59 8.26 -0.90
N ALA A 61 -9.56 7.40 -0.61
CA ALA A 61 -9.51 6.39 0.42
C ALA A 61 -9.09 5.03 -0.14
N PHE A 62 -8.12 4.39 0.50
CA PHE A 62 -7.75 3.02 0.22
C PHE A 62 -8.19 2.14 1.41
N PRO A 63 -9.14 1.22 1.23
CA PRO A 63 -9.74 0.47 2.33
C PRO A 63 -8.88 -0.71 2.77
N ASP A 64 -7.60 -0.48 2.98
CA ASP A 64 -6.63 -1.40 3.56
C ASP A 64 -5.49 -0.61 4.19
N LEU A 65 -4.52 -1.31 4.80
CA LEU A 65 -3.40 -0.71 5.51
C LEU A 65 -2.53 0.18 4.59
N TYR A 66 -1.89 1.17 5.19
CA TYR A 66 -1.01 2.14 4.52
C TYR A 66 0.02 1.49 3.58
N GLU A 67 0.65 0.38 4.00
CA GLU A 67 1.71 -0.28 3.21
C GLU A 67 1.21 -0.79 1.86
N LEU A 68 -0.03 -1.27 1.81
CA LEU A 68 -0.68 -1.72 0.58
C LEU A 68 -1.16 -0.53 -0.25
N GLY A 69 -1.87 0.42 0.39
CA GLY A 69 -2.41 1.58 -0.29
C GLY A 69 -1.34 2.49 -0.88
N MET A 70 -0.25 2.74 -0.14
CA MET A 70 0.87 3.53 -0.62
C MET A 70 1.67 2.84 -1.74
N SER A 71 1.56 1.51 -1.84
CA SER A 71 2.12 0.73 -2.95
C SER A 71 1.22 0.73 -4.19
N ASN A 72 -0.05 1.17 -4.09
CA ASN A 72 -1.00 1.15 -5.19
C ASN A 72 -0.68 2.22 -6.23
N PHE A 73 -0.41 1.77 -7.46
CA PHE A 73 0.00 2.66 -8.55
C PHE A 73 -1.17 3.53 -9.06
N GLY A 74 -2.37 2.98 -9.16
CA GLY A 74 -3.57 3.71 -9.60
C GLY A 74 -3.89 4.90 -8.69
N LEU A 75 -3.74 4.73 -7.38
CA LEU A 75 -3.94 5.80 -6.41
C LEU A 75 -2.94 6.95 -6.65
N LYS A 76 -1.68 6.65 -6.94
CA LYS A 76 -0.65 7.66 -7.25
C LYS A 76 -0.96 8.42 -8.54
N ILE A 77 -1.47 7.74 -9.58
CA ILE A 77 -1.91 8.38 -10.83
C ILE A 77 -3.01 9.42 -10.53
N LEU A 78 -4.06 8.99 -9.86
CA LEU A 78 -5.21 9.86 -9.55
C LEU A 78 -4.82 11.03 -8.66
N TYR A 79 -3.96 10.77 -7.67
CA TYR A 79 -3.40 11.81 -6.80
C TYR A 79 -2.65 12.88 -7.59
N GLN A 80 -1.79 12.48 -8.52
CA GLN A 80 -1.03 13.42 -9.35
C GLN A 80 -1.96 14.21 -10.27
N ILE A 81 -2.86 13.54 -11.01
CA ILE A 81 -3.75 14.20 -11.99
C ILE A 81 -4.61 15.26 -11.32
N VAL A 82 -5.28 14.92 -10.22
CA VAL A 82 -6.18 15.87 -9.52
C VAL A 82 -5.37 17.01 -8.93
N ASN A 83 -4.24 16.73 -8.27
CA ASN A 83 -3.43 17.79 -7.67
C ASN A 83 -2.68 18.65 -8.69
N SER A 84 -2.56 18.21 -9.94
CA SER A 84 -2.04 19.04 -11.04
C SER A 84 -3.09 19.98 -11.63
N THR A 85 -4.38 19.82 -11.26
CA THR A 85 -5.48 20.64 -11.74
C THR A 85 -5.76 21.79 -10.78
N ASP A 86 -5.89 23.02 -11.34
CA ASP A 86 -6.16 24.22 -10.55
C ASP A 86 -7.53 24.18 -9.88
N GLY A 87 -7.57 24.59 -8.61
CA GLY A 87 -8.77 24.62 -7.79
C GLY A 87 -9.25 23.26 -7.28
N LEU A 88 -8.65 22.15 -7.71
CA LEU A 88 -8.94 20.83 -7.19
C LEU A 88 -7.88 20.40 -6.19
N LEU A 89 -8.30 19.68 -5.15
CA LEU A 89 -7.41 19.09 -4.15
C LEU A 89 -7.79 17.63 -3.95
N VAL A 90 -6.78 16.76 -3.90
CA VAL A 90 -6.95 15.41 -3.40
C VAL A 90 -5.98 15.16 -2.24
N ASP A 91 -6.53 14.60 -1.19
CA ASP A 91 -5.83 14.12 0.00
C ASP A 91 -5.98 12.59 0.07
N ARG A 92 -5.07 11.90 0.74
CA ARG A 92 -5.11 10.44 0.89
C ARG A 92 -5.61 10.06 2.27
N THR A 93 -6.22 8.89 2.35
CA THR A 93 -6.54 8.24 3.63
C THR A 93 -6.52 6.72 3.47
N TYR A 94 -6.21 6.00 4.54
CA TYR A 94 -6.08 4.54 4.55
C TYR A 94 -6.87 3.98 5.73
N ALA A 95 -7.19 2.69 5.68
CA ALA A 95 -7.75 2.01 6.84
C ALA A 95 -6.73 2.05 7.99
N PRO A 96 -7.10 2.54 9.17
CA PRO A 96 -6.20 2.55 10.32
C PRO A 96 -6.00 1.14 10.85
N GLY A 97 -4.79 0.86 11.39
CA GLY A 97 -4.56 -0.36 12.16
C GLY A 97 -5.46 -0.42 13.40
N SER A 98 -5.64 -1.61 13.93
CA SER A 98 -6.52 -1.84 15.08
C SER A 98 -6.17 -1.00 16.32
N ASP A 99 -4.89 -0.68 16.51
CA ASP A 99 -4.41 0.18 17.59
C ASP A 99 -4.89 1.64 17.43
N LEU A 100 -4.73 2.22 16.24
CA LEU A 100 -5.24 3.56 15.97
C LEU A 100 -6.77 3.59 15.95
N GLU A 101 -7.43 2.59 15.38
CA GLU A 101 -8.88 2.50 15.37
C GLU A 101 -9.46 2.56 16.79
N ALA A 102 -8.90 1.76 17.71
CA ALA A 102 -9.33 1.76 19.12
C ALA A 102 -9.21 3.16 19.75
N LEU A 103 -8.13 3.88 19.47
CA LEU A 103 -7.93 5.24 19.96
C LEU A 103 -8.92 6.24 19.33
N LEU A 104 -9.19 6.15 18.04
CA LEU A 104 -10.16 7.02 17.36
C LEU A 104 -11.56 6.84 17.95
N ARG A 105 -12.00 5.60 18.15
CA ARG A 105 -13.31 5.29 18.74
C ARG A 105 -13.42 5.78 20.19
N ALA A 106 -12.41 5.51 21.01
CA ALA A 106 -12.39 5.90 22.40
C ALA A 106 -12.46 7.42 22.59
N ASN A 107 -11.76 8.17 21.71
CA ASN A 107 -11.67 9.63 21.78
C ASN A 107 -12.70 10.34 20.92
N LYS A 108 -13.52 9.60 20.16
CA LYS A 108 -14.47 10.15 19.17
C LYS A 108 -13.80 11.07 18.16
N VAL A 109 -12.56 10.76 17.81
CA VAL A 109 -11.79 11.50 16.80
C VAL A 109 -12.13 10.94 15.42
N PRO A 110 -12.59 11.77 14.48
CA PRO A 110 -12.93 11.28 13.15
C PRO A 110 -11.67 10.91 12.34
N LEU A 111 -11.81 9.94 11.43
CA LEU A 111 -10.80 9.65 10.42
C LEU A 111 -10.58 10.89 9.54
N TRP A 112 -9.35 11.10 9.08
CA TRP A 112 -8.91 12.34 8.43
C TRP A 112 -8.14 12.09 7.13
N GLY A 113 -7.91 13.16 6.36
CA GLY A 113 -6.99 13.18 5.25
C GLY A 113 -5.54 13.35 5.73
N TRP A 114 -4.62 12.52 5.22
CA TRP A 114 -3.23 12.44 5.72
C TRP A 114 -2.42 13.73 5.53
N GLU A 115 -2.62 14.44 4.40
CA GLU A 115 -1.90 15.67 4.10
C GLU A 115 -2.47 16.86 4.87
N SER A 116 -3.78 17.07 4.77
CA SER A 116 -4.46 18.25 5.33
C SER A 116 -4.73 18.14 6.82
N ARG A 117 -4.77 16.91 7.34
CA ARG A 117 -5.23 16.60 8.71
C ARG A 117 -6.64 17.13 8.98
N ARG A 118 -7.50 17.11 7.96
CA ARG A 118 -8.92 17.47 8.07
C ARG A 118 -9.77 16.23 8.17
N PRO A 119 -10.84 16.23 9.00
CA PRO A 119 -11.83 15.16 9.04
C PRO A 119 -12.40 14.85 7.66
N LEU A 120 -12.63 13.58 7.33
CA LEU A 120 -13.16 13.20 6.02
C LEU A 120 -14.54 13.81 5.73
N LYS A 121 -15.33 14.09 6.74
CA LYS A 121 -16.64 14.77 6.59
C LYS A 121 -16.55 16.22 6.09
N ASP A 122 -15.34 16.83 6.11
CA ASP A 122 -15.12 18.22 5.64
C ASP A 122 -14.79 18.26 4.13
N PHE A 123 -14.67 17.10 3.48
CA PHE A 123 -14.47 16.99 2.04
C PHE A 123 -15.81 16.95 1.30
N GLU A 124 -15.84 17.39 0.03
CA GLU A 124 -17.01 17.21 -0.83
C GLU A 124 -17.18 15.76 -1.28
N LEU A 125 -16.05 15.07 -1.49
CA LEU A 125 -16.03 13.72 -2.02
C LEU A 125 -15.13 12.81 -1.17
N VAL A 126 -15.59 11.59 -0.92
CA VAL A 126 -14.79 10.51 -0.34
C VAL A 126 -14.83 9.34 -1.32
N GLY A 127 -13.70 9.11 -2.00
CA GLY A 127 -13.60 8.10 -3.06
C GLY A 127 -12.82 6.87 -2.60
N PHE A 128 -13.45 5.70 -2.62
CA PHE A 128 -12.84 4.43 -2.23
C PHE A 128 -12.27 3.68 -3.43
N SER A 129 -11.00 3.31 -3.35
CA SER A 129 -10.33 2.48 -4.35
C SER A 129 -10.59 1.00 -4.07
N LEU A 130 -11.62 0.43 -4.70
CA LEU A 130 -12.07 -0.94 -4.52
C LEU A 130 -11.21 -1.90 -5.37
N GLN A 131 -10.17 -2.45 -4.78
CA GLN A 131 -9.23 -3.31 -5.51
C GLN A 131 -9.68 -4.76 -5.57
N TYR A 132 -10.36 -5.24 -4.54
CA TYR A 132 -10.87 -6.60 -4.39
C TYR A 132 -12.01 -6.62 -3.34
N GLU A 133 -12.82 -7.66 -3.37
CA GLU A 133 -14.08 -7.70 -2.65
C GLU A 133 -13.92 -7.79 -1.12
N LEU A 134 -12.85 -8.45 -0.65
CA LEU A 134 -12.64 -8.65 0.79
C LEU A 134 -12.27 -7.37 1.56
N CYS A 135 -12.12 -6.23 0.88
CA CYS A 135 -11.92 -4.93 1.53
C CYS A 135 -13.24 -4.20 1.84
N TYR A 136 -14.40 -4.76 1.51
CA TYR A 136 -15.67 -4.05 1.60
C TYR A 136 -16.11 -3.75 3.05
N SER A 137 -15.87 -4.65 3.99
CA SER A 137 -16.09 -4.39 5.42
C SER A 137 -15.23 -3.21 5.94
N ASN A 138 -14.01 -3.07 5.42
CA ASN A 138 -13.13 -1.96 5.77
C ASN A 138 -13.67 -0.60 5.28
N VAL A 139 -14.38 -0.58 4.13
CA VAL A 139 -15.04 0.64 3.64
C VAL A 139 -16.08 1.14 4.64
N LEU A 140 -16.92 0.23 5.14
CA LEU A 140 -17.94 0.55 6.14
C LEU A 140 -17.27 1.08 7.42
N ASN A 141 -16.22 0.41 7.85
CA ASN A 141 -15.45 0.80 9.03
C ASN A 141 -14.83 2.21 8.88
N MET A 142 -14.30 2.52 7.72
CA MET A 142 -13.72 3.84 7.43
C MET A 142 -14.79 4.94 7.39
N LEU A 143 -15.98 4.67 6.82
CA LEU A 143 -17.12 5.60 6.83
C LEU A 143 -17.58 5.90 8.26
N ASP A 144 -17.70 4.87 9.08
CA ASP A 144 -18.09 5.01 10.49
C ASP A 144 -17.05 5.80 11.29
N LEU A 145 -15.76 5.46 11.14
CA LEU A 145 -14.67 6.21 11.75
C LEU A 145 -14.61 7.66 11.26
N ALA A 146 -14.98 7.92 10.01
CA ALA A 146 -15.08 9.27 9.47
C ALA A 146 -16.29 10.07 9.99
N GLN A 147 -17.18 9.43 10.76
CA GLN A 147 -18.46 9.99 11.20
C GLN A 147 -19.38 10.37 10.02
N VAL A 148 -19.28 9.63 8.91
CA VAL A 148 -20.15 9.72 7.74
C VAL A 148 -21.14 8.55 7.82
N PRO A 149 -22.46 8.79 7.71
CA PRO A 149 -23.44 7.70 7.78
C PRO A 149 -23.10 6.59 6.79
N VAL A 150 -23.02 5.34 7.29
CA VAL A 150 -22.58 4.19 6.51
C VAL A 150 -23.52 3.92 5.35
N LEU A 151 -24.85 3.95 5.60
CA LEU A 151 -25.85 3.78 4.56
C LEU A 151 -26.05 5.09 3.78
N ALA A 152 -25.99 5.02 2.46
CA ALA A 152 -26.16 6.19 1.58
C ALA A 152 -27.54 6.86 1.77
N GLN A 153 -28.58 6.08 2.03
CA GLN A 153 -29.93 6.60 2.28
C GLN A 153 -30.06 7.48 3.54
N ASP A 154 -29.17 7.29 4.52
CA ASP A 154 -29.17 8.01 5.80
C ASP A 154 -28.40 9.33 5.71
N ARG A 155 -27.73 9.60 4.58
CA ARG A 155 -27.03 10.86 4.32
C ARG A 155 -28.01 11.93 3.89
N THR A 156 -28.22 12.91 4.75
CA THR A 156 -29.16 14.01 4.49
C THR A 156 -28.50 15.28 3.97
N ASP A 157 -27.25 15.52 4.32
CA ASP A 157 -26.49 16.68 3.87
C ASP A 157 -26.08 16.56 2.40
N LEU A 158 -25.82 17.70 1.72
CA LEU A 158 -25.32 17.70 0.34
C LEU A 158 -23.99 16.94 0.23
N PHE A 159 -23.07 17.15 1.15
CA PHE A 159 -21.74 16.55 1.21
C PHE A 159 -21.47 15.86 2.56
N PRO A 160 -20.49 14.94 2.62
CA PRO A 160 -19.75 14.35 1.53
C PRO A 160 -20.57 13.37 0.69
N LEU A 161 -20.23 13.25 -0.61
CA LEU A 161 -20.63 12.11 -1.42
C LEU A 161 -19.56 11.01 -1.30
N ALA A 162 -19.98 9.80 -0.95
CA ALA A 162 -19.09 8.64 -0.93
C ALA A 162 -19.22 7.85 -2.23
N PHE A 163 -18.10 7.53 -2.89
CA PHE A 163 -18.13 6.77 -4.14
C PHE A 163 -17.09 5.67 -4.19
N GLY A 164 -17.36 4.65 -5.00
CA GLY A 164 -16.45 3.54 -5.28
C GLY A 164 -15.87 3.63 -6.69
N GLY A 165 -14.62 3.21 -6.86
CA GLY A 165 -13.96 3.03 -8.14
C GLY A 165 -12.90 1.94 -8.05
N GLY A 166 -12.34 1.53 -9.18
CA GLY A 166 -11.33 0.48 -9.24
C GLY A 166 -11.84 -0.86 -9.77
N PRO A 167 -10.99 -1.89 -9.83
CA PRO A 167 -11.29 -3.16 -10.52
C PRO A 167 -12.56 -3.87 -10.04
N ALA A 168 -12.83 -3.88 -8.73
CA ALA A 168 -13.99 -4.57 -8.18
C ALA A 168 -15.32 -3.84 -8.43
N SER A 169 -15.29 -2.55 -8.77
CA SER A 169 -16.51 -1.75 -9.03
C SER A 169 -17.26 -2.15 -10.31
N VAL A 170 -16.75 -3.09 -11.11
CA VAL A 170 -17.50 -3.67 -12.24
C VAL A 170 -18.71 -4.50 -11.80
N ASN A 171 -18.72 -4.99 -10.54
CA ASN A 171 -19.94 -5.42 -9.87
C ASN A 171 -20.21 -4.47 -8.68
N PRO A 172 -20.96 -3.37 -8.88
CA PRO A 172 -21.20 -2.39 -7.83
C PRO A 172 -22.26 -2.83 -6.80
N GLU A 173 -23.05 -3.86 -7.12
CA GLU A 173 -24.26 -4.20 -6.36
C GLU A 173 -24.01 -4.58 -4.90
N PRO A 174 -22.96 -5.36 -4.53
CA PRO A 174 -22.67 -5.64 -3.14
C PRO A 174 -22.36 -4.41 -2.28
N MET A 175 -22.00 -3.29 -2.91
CA MET A 175 -21.69 -2.02 -2.24
C MET A 175 -22.75 -0.93 -2.47
N ALA A 176 -23.85 -1.25 -3.17
CA ALA A 176 -24.85 -0.27 -3.61
C ALA A 176 -25.56 0.48 -2.47
N HIS A 177 -25.70 -0.13 -1.28
CA HIS A 177 -26.33 0.55 -0.14
C HIS A 177 -25.39 1.58 0.54
N PHE A 178 -24.08 1.50 0.27
CA PHE A 178 -23.09 2.32 0.97
C PHE A 178 -22.52 3.45 0.13
N MET A 179 -22.60 3.33 -1.20
CA MET A 179 -22.05 4.33 -2.12
C MET A 179 -23.16 5.19 -2.72
N ASP A 180 -22.87 6.48 -2.88
CA ASP A 180 -23.75 7.40 -3.60
C ASP A 180 -23.66 7.16 -5.10
N PHE A 181 -22.46 6.85 -5.59
CA PHE A 181 -22.20 6.48 -6.98
C PHE A 181 -20.93 5.63 -7.12
N PHE A 182 -20.71 5.11 -8.31
CA PHE A 182 -19.48 4.43 -8.72
C PHE A 182 -18.92 5.04 -9.98
N ILE A 183 -17.61 4.98 -10.13
CA ILE A 183 -16.88 5.27 -11.37
C ILE A 183 -16.42 3.94 -11.95
N ILE A 184 -16.87 3.62 -13.15
CA ILE A 184 -16.61 2.37 -13.84
C ILE A 184 -15.54 2.57 -14.91
N GLY A 185 -14.40 1.92 -14.76
CA GLY A 185 -13.26 1.96 -15.69
C GLY A 185 -12.14 2.89 -15.26
N ASP A 186 -11.44 3.48 -16.23
CA ASP A 186 -10.27 4.32 -16.01
C ASP A 186 -10.68 5.66 -15.34
N GLY A 187 -10.16 5.94 -14.15
CA GLY A 187 -10.56 7.07 -13.32
C GLY A 187 -9.89 8.41 -13.69
N GLU A 188 -8.87 8.39 -14.54
CA GLU A 188 -8.01 9.54 -14.83
C GLU A 188 -8.76 10.71 -15.48
N ALA A 189 -9.73 10.42 -16.33
CA ALA A 189 -10.62 11.44 -16.90
C ALA A 189 -11.89 11.62 -16.07
N ALA A 190 -12.45 10.53 -15.54
CA ALA A 190 -13.74 10.54 -14.86
C ALA A 190 -13.70 11.32 -13.55
N ILE A 191 -12.66 11.17 -12.72
CA ILE A 191 -12.56 11.87 -11.43
C ILE A 191 -12.46 13.39 -11.59
N PRO A 192 -11.58 13.95 -12.43
CA PRO A 192 -11.58 15.39 -12.70
C PRO A 192 -12.94 15.88 -13.24
N ASN A 193 -13.62 15.11 -14.09
CA ASN A 193 -14.96 15.47 -14.61
C ASN A 193 -16.02 15.50 -13.51
N VAL A 194 -16.05 14.50 -12.63
CA VAL A 194 -16.93 14.49 -11.44
C VAL A 194 -16.66 15.73 -10.58
N MET A 195 -15.38 16.02 -10.28
CA MET A 195 -15.02 17.18 -9.47
C MET A 195 -15.39 18.51 -10.14
N ASN A 196 -15.30 18.59 -11.46
CA ASN A 196 -15.73 19.77 -12.21
C ASN A 196 -17.25 19.97 -12.15
N VAL A 197 -18.04 18.89 -12.30
CA VAL A 197 -19.51 18.95 -12.13
C VAL A 197 -19.86 19.43 -10.72
N VAL A 198 -19.19 18.90 -9.69
CA VAL A 198 -19.38 19.36 -8.30
C VAL A 198 -19.00 20.85 -8.15
N ARG A 199 -17.90 21.29 -8.75
CA ARG A 199 -17.49 22.71 -8.75
C ARG A 199 -18.53 23.62 -9.36
N GLU A 200 -19.05 23.26 -10.54
CA GLU A 200 -20.09 24.00 -11.24
C GLU A 200 -21.42 23.99 -10.48
N PHE A 201 -21.77 22.86 -9.87
CA PHE A 201 -22.93 22.72 -9.02
C PHE A 201 -22.86 23.66 -7.82
N LYS A 202 -21.74 23.68 -7.10
CA LYS A 202 -21.50 24.61 -5.99
C LYS A 202 -21.58 26.07 -6.41
N ALA A 203 -21.09 26.42 -7.60
CA ALA A 203 -21.18 27.78 -8.14
C ALA A 203 -22.63 28.20 -8.50
N ARG A 204 -23.43 27.24 -9.02
CA ARG A 204 -24.85 27.47 -9.33
C ARG A 204 -25.74 27.56 -8.09
N TYR A 205 -25.39 26.78 -7.06
CA TYR A 205 -26.17 26.65 -5.83
C TYR A 205 -25.30 26.89 -4.58
N PRO A 206 -24.81 28.13 -4.36
CA PRO A 206 -23.88 28.43 -3.27
C PRO A 206 -24.47 28.19 -1.88
N ASN A 207 -25.81 28.25 -1.76
CA ASN A 207 -26.56 27.97 -0.54
C ASN A 207 -27.29 26.61 -0.59
N GLY A 208 -27.04 25.79 -1.61
CA GLY A 208 -27.68 24.48 -1.76
C GLY A 208 -27.27 23.53 -0.61
N GLN A 209 -28.28 23.03 0.09
CA GLN A 209 -28.11 22.16 1.24
C GLN A 209 -29.16 21.04 1.21
N GLY A 210 -28.87 19.97 1.91
CA GLY A 210 -29.85 18.92 2.16
C GLY A 210 -30.04 17.91 1.04
N LYS A 211 -30.97 16.98 1.30
CA LYS A 211 -31.22 15.78 0.50
C LYS A 211 -31.67 16.04 -0.93
N CYS A 212 -32.42 17.11 -1.16
CA CYS A 212 -32.87 17.49 -2.50
C CYS A 212 -31.69 17.85 -3.41
N PHE A 213 -30.82 18.75 -2.96
CA PHE A 213 -29.64 19.15 -3.73
C PHE A 213 -28.68 17.97 -3.93
N ARG A 214 -28.56 17.09 -2.93
CA ARG A 214 -27.80 15.83 -3.06
C ARG A 214 -28.35 14.96 -4.18
N ARG A 215 -29.68 14.71 -4.22
CA ARG A 215 -30.34 13.94 -5.29
C ARG A 215 -30.13 14.57 -6.65
N ARG A 216 -30.30 15.88 -6.76
CA ARG A 216 -30.08 16.61 -7.99
C ARG A 216 -28.66 16.46 -8.50
N LEU A 217 -27.66 16.63 -7.64
CA LEU A 217 -26.28 16.46 -8.00
C LEU A 217 -25.99 15.02 -8.48
N LEU A 218 -26.57 14.00 -7.83
CA LEU A 218 -26.43 12.61 -8.26
C LEU A 218 -27.05 12.35 -9.65
N VAL A 219 -28.19 12.96 -9.96
CA VAL A 219 -28.77 12.91 -11.31
C VAL A 219 -27.85 13.59 -12.32
N GLU A 220 -27.32 14.78 -12.02
CA GLU A 220 -26.38 15.46 -12.90
C GLU A 220 -25.10 14.63 -13.12
N LEU A 221 -24.54 14.03 -12.09
CA LEU A 221 -23.37 13.14 -12.21
C LEU A 221 -23.67 11.93 -13.10
N ALA A 222 -24.83 11.27 -12.93
CA ALA A 222 -25.21 10.09 -13.71
C ALA A 222 -25.47 10.40 -15.18
N THR A 223 -25.93 11.63 -15.51
CA THR A 223 -26.32 12.02 -16.87
C THR A 223 -25.21 12.75 -17.62
N ILE A 224 -24.28 13.42 -16.91
CA ILE A 224 -23.24 14.27 -17.53
C ILE A 224 -21.90 13.49 -17.61
N VAL A 225 -21.56 12.71 -16.56
CA VAL A 225 -20.26 12.06 -16.49
C VAL A 225 -20.36 10.60 -16.94
N ALA A 226 -19.76 10.32 -18.08
CA ALA A 226 -19.73 8.95 -18.59
C ALA A 226 -19.03 8.00 -17.60
N GLY A 227 -19.54 6.78 -17.47
CA GLY A 227 -19.03 5.77 -16.53
C GLY A 227 -19.48 5.95 -15.08
N VAL A 228 -20.32 6.93 -14.77
CA VAL A 228 -20.89 7.10 -13.43
C VAL A 228 -22.17 6.26 -13.30
N TYR A 229 -22.15 5.34 -12.33
CA TYR A 229 -23.32 4.55 -11.92
C TYR A 229 -23.82 5.01 -10.56
N VAL A 230 -25.08 5.41 -10.47
CA VAL A 230 -25.74 5.88 -9.24
C VAL A 230 -26.78 4.84 -8.79
N PRO A 231 -26.52 4.00 -7.78
CA PRO A 231 -27.39 2.88 -7.41
C PRO A 231 -28.83 3.26 -7.11
N SER A 232 -29.07 4.45 -6.56
CA SER A 232 -30.44 4.93 -6.26
C SER A 232 -31.28 5.26 -7.50
N LEU A 233 -30.66 5.39 -8.66
CA LEU A 233 -31.32 5.64 -9.95
C LEU A 233 -31.56 4.36 -10.77
N TYR A 234 -31.19 3.20 -10.22
CA TYR A 234 -31.40 1.89 -10.83
C TYR A 234 -32.03 0.94 -9.81
N VAL A 235 -33.17 0.35 -10.17
CA VAL A 235 -33.98 -0.46 -9.28
C VAL A 235 -34.22 -1.86 -9.82
N TYR A 236 -34.36 -2.84 -8.95
CA TYR A 236 -34.76 -4.19 -9.33
C TYR A 236 -36.27 -4.23 -9.59
N GLY A 237 -36.66 -4.74 -10.76
CA GLY A 237 -38.04 -5.15 -11.04
C GLY A 237 -38.31 -6.56 -10.49
N ASN A 238 -39.57 -6.99 -10.48
CA ASN A 238 -39.97 -8.29 -9.90
C ASN A 238 -39.26 -9.49 -10.57
N ASP A 239 -38.94 -9.39 -11.86
CA ASP A 239 -38.39 -10.49 -12.66
C ASP A 239 -36.94 -10.22 -13.16
N ASN A 240 -36.35 -9.09 -12.81
CA ASN A 240 -35.03 -8.73 -13.28
C ASN A 240 -33.93 -9.19 -12.32
N LYS A 241 -32.89 -9.82 -12.84
CA LYS A 241 -31.68 -10.19 -12.09
C LYS A 241 -30.67 -9.05 -11.98
N ALA A 242 -30.74 -8.08 -12.91
CA ALA A 242 -29.97 -6.82 -12.85
C ALA A 242 -30.90 -5.61 -12.64
N PRO A 243 -30.45 -4.55 -11.93
CA PRO A 243 -31.26 -3.35 -11.76
C PRO A 243 -31.38 -2.57 -13.08
N LYS A 244 -32.55 -1.93 -13.29
CA LYS A 244 -32.84 -1.11 -14.48
C LYS A 244 -33.01 0.36 -14.09
N GLN A 245 -32.72 1.27 -15.02
CA GLN A 245 -32.87 2.70 -14.81
C GLN A 245 -34.33 3.09 -14.48
N ILE A 246 -34.46 4.05 -13.59
CA ILE A 246 -35.78 4.67 -13.31
C ILE A 246 -36.14 5.69 -14.39
N ASP A 247 -37.42 5.99 -14.48
CA ASP A 247 -37.93 7.07 -15.29
C ASP A 247 -37.72 8.42 -14.58
N LEU A 248 -36.78 9.23 -15.04
CA LEU A 248 -36.45 10.52 -14.41
C LEU A 248 -37.57 11.57 -14.55
N GLU A 249 -38.50 11.43 -15.54
CA GLU A 249 -39.64 12.31 -15.63
C GLU A 249 -40.62 12.13 -14.45
N LYS A 250 -40.61 10.96 -13.83
CA LYS A 250 -41.39 10.62 -12.64
C LYS A 250 -40.57 10.68 -11.33
N PHE A 251 -39.32 11.06 -11.40
CA PHE A 251 -38.46 11.11 -10.25
C PHE A 251 -38.71 12.35 -9.39
N ASP A 252 -39.16 12.14 -8.19
CA ASP A 252 -39.46 13.23 -7.26
C ASP A 252 -38.20 13.58 -6.44
N LEU A 253 -37.55 14.68 -6.81
CA LEU A 253 -36.40 15.22 -6.07
C LEU A 253 -36.76 15.65 -4.65
N ALA A 254 -38.00 16.11 -4.46
CA ALA A 254 -38.50 16.66 -3.20
C ALA A 254 -38.99 15.57 -2.21
N LYS A 255 -39.07 14.32 -2.63
CA LYS A 255 -39.55 13.22 -1.77
C LYS A 255 -38.76 13.18 -0.47
N ASP A 256 -39.42 13.21 0.65
CA ASP A 256 -38.87 13.22 2.01
C ASP A 256 -37.93 14.41 2.29
N CYS A 257 -38.13 15.55 1.66
CA CYS A 257 -37.42 16.79 1.92
C CYS A 257 -38.31 17.79 2.67
N ASP A 258 -37.76 18.38 3.73
CA ASP A 258 -38.45 19.41 4.54
C ASP A 258 -38.29 20.84 3.99
N ILE A 259 -37.82 21.00 2.76
CA ILE A 259 -37.44 22.29 2.15
C ILE A 259 -38.44 22.71 1.06
N ASP A 260 -38.69 24.02 0.96
CA ASP A 260 -39.57 24.68 -0.01
C ASP A 260 -39.31 24.24 -1.46
N HIS A 261 -40.36 23.86 -2.18
CA HIS A 261 -40.34 23.18 -3.47
C HIS A 261 -39.75 23.98 -4.65
N GLU A 262 -39.54 25.29 -4.52
CA GLU A 262 -39.09 26.16 -5.64
C GLU A 262 -37.70 25.79 -6.20
N HIS A 263 -36.86 25.13 -5.41
CA HIS A 263 -35.50 24.75 -5.79
C HIS A 263 -35.33 23.24 -6.07
N CYS A 264 -36.37 22.44 -5.83
CA CYS A 264 -36.39 21.00 -6.03
C CYS A 264 -37.01 20.58 -7.38
N SER A 265 -36.72 21.30 -8.45
CA SER A 265 -37.22 20.96 -9.79
C SER A 265 -36.15 20.24 -10.61
N MET A 266 -36.59 19.40 -11.56
CA MET A 266 -35.70 18.78 -12.57
C MET A 266 -35.38 19.73 -13.73
N GLU A 267 -35.81 21.00 -13.65
CA GLU A 267 -35.58 21.99 -14.72
C GLU A 267 -34.07 22.17 -14.95
N GLY A 268 -33.66 22.00 -16.19
CA GLY A 268 -32.26 22.06 -16.61
C GLY A 268 -31.45 20.77 -16.40
N CYS A 269 -32.02 19.71 -15.81
CA CYS A 269 -31.39 18.38 -15.78
C CYS A 269 -31.72 17.60 -17.06
N GLN A 270 -30.81 16.74 -17.49
CA GLN A 270 -31.14 15.73 -18.50
C GLN A 270 -32.14 14.72 -17.88
N THR A 271 -33.10 14.27 -18.71
CA THR A 271 -34.16 13.36 -18.25
C THR A 271 -33.95 11.89 -18.65
N SER A 272 -32.82 11.57 -19.27
CA SER A 272 -32.52 10.24 -19.79
C SER A 272 -31.28 9.68 -19.11
N LEU A 273 -31.45 8.57 -18.41
CA LEU A 273 -30.35 7.72 -17.91
C LEU A 273 -29.95 6.69 -18.95
N PRO A 274 -28.66 6.28 -19.03
CA PRO A 274 -28.27 5.18 -19.90
C PRO A 274 -28.89 3.86 -19.40
N GLU A 275 -29.38 3.04 -20.33
CA GLU A 275 -29.87 1.69 -19.99
C GLU A 275 -28.75 0.85 -19.36
N ARG A 276 -27.54 0.99 -19.86
CA ARG A 276 -26.33 0.35 -19.36
C ARG A 276 -25.21 1.38 -19.21
N VAL A 277 -24.52 1.35 -18.07
CA VAL A 277 -23.42 2.28 -17.81
C VAL A 277 -22.14 1.75 -18.45
N LEU A 278 -21.68 2.45 -19.47
CA LEU A 278 -20.50 2.07 -20.24
C LEU A 278 -19.21 2.43 -19.50
N ARG A 279 -18.32 1.47 -19.38
CA ARG A 279 -16.99 1.62 -18.76
C ARG A 279 -16.14 2.65 -19.50
N GLN A 280 -15.45 3.49 -18.75
CA GLN A 280 -14.49 4.43 -19.30
C GLN A 280 -13.17 3.76 -19.66
N THR A 281 -12.55 4.21 -20.75
CA THR A 281 -11.21 3.81 -21.18
C THR A 281 -10.48 5.01 -21.77
N ILE A 282 -9.17 5.11 -21.49
CA ILE A 282 -8.33 6.20 -21.98
C ILE A 282 -7.05 5.63 -22.60
N PRO A 283 -6.39 6.35 -23.52
CA PRO A 283 -5.04 6.02 -23.98
C PRO A 283 -4.03 6.19 -22.84
N LEU A 284 -2.87 5.57 -22.94
CA LEU A 284 -1.74 5.83 -22.05
C LEU A 284 -0.97 7.05 -22.57
N THR A 285 -0.90 8.08 -21.75
CA THR A 285 -0.17 9.33 -22.01
C THR A 285 0.80 9.62 -20.88
N ASP A 286 1.70 10.60 -21.07
CA ASP A 286 2.65 11.00 -20.03
C ASP A 286 1.95 11.37 -18.71
N SER A 287 0.75 11.98 -18.77
CA SER A 287 -0.03 12.34 -17.58
C SER A 287 -0.52 11.15 -16.76
N ASN A 288 -0.61 9.95 -17.34
CA ASN A 288 -0.98 8.74 -16.61
C ASN A 288 0.18 8.09 -15.87
N GLN A 289 1.41 8.58 -16.02
CA GLN A 289 2.57 8.09 -15.30
C GLN A 289 2.96 9.08 -14.19
N PRO A 290 2.88 8.71 -12.91
CA PRO A 290 3.35 9.57 -11.84
C PRO A 290 4.88 9.75 -11.95
N THR A 291 5.33 10.97 -12.23
CA THR A 291 6.74 11.34 -12.24
C THR A 291 7.14 12.16 -11.01
N THR A 292 6.18 12.76 -10.32
CA THR A 292 6.34 13.31 -8.97
C THR A 292 5.87 12.29 -7.95
N SER A 293 6.62 11.19 -7.87
CA SER A 293 6.22 10.06 -7.01
C SER A 293 6.18 10.45 -5.54
N LEU A 294 5.08 10.08 -4.88
CA LEU A 294 4.99 10.06 -3.43
C LEU A 294 6.02 9.06 -2.90
N VAL A 295 7.00 9.53 -2.16
CA VAL A 295 8.07 8.70 -1.60
C VAL A 295 7.81 8.51 -0.11
N PRO A 296 7.42 7.30 0.32
CA PRO A 296 7.09 7.03 1.72
C PRO A 296 8.31 7.23 2.62
N TYR A 297 8.07 7.68 3.85
CA TYR A 297 9.12 7.68 4.88
C TYR A 297 9.45 6.26 5.35
N LEU A 298 8.48 5.36 5.34
CA LEU A 298 8.63 3.97 5.75
C LEU A 298 9.01 3.07 4.57
N SER A 299 9.62 1.94 4.87
CA SER A 299 9.79 0.86 3.89
C SER A 299 8.45 0.19 3.60
N LEU A 300 8.12 0.04 2.32
CA LEU A 300 6.89 -0.59 1.84
C LEU A 300 7.14 -2.01 1.35
N VAL A 301 6.05 -2.75 1.11
CA VAL A 301 6.09 -4.06 0.46
C VAL A 301 6.70 -3.95 -0.95
N HIS A 302 6.36 -2.89 -1.69
CA HIS A 302 6.89 -2.59 -3.02
C HIS A 302 7.62 -1.24 -3.02
N ASP A 303 8.81 -1.22 -2.43
CA ASP A 303 9.63 -0.02 -2.28
C ASP A 303 10.47 0.26 -3.53
N ARG A 304 9.81 0.60 -4.62
CA ARG A 304 10.41 0.83 -5.94
C ARG A 304 9.55 1.74 -6.80
N GLU A 305 10.16 2.30 -7.82
CA GLU A 305 9.44 3.03 -8.85
C GLU A 305 8.72 2.07 -9.79
N VAL A 306 7.55 2.45 -10.29
CA VAL A 306 6.72 1.61 -11.15
C VAL A 306 6.48 2.33 -12.46
N LEU A 307 6.76 1.64 -13.58
CA LEU A 307 6.53 2.12 -14.94
C LEU A 307 5.45 1.26 -15.60
N GLU A 308 4.27 1.82 -15.85
CA GLU A 308 3.23 1.13 -16.58
C GLU A 308 3.57 1.10 -18.06
N VAL A 309 3.96 -0.08 -18.55
CA VAL A 309 4.38 -0.28 -19.95
C VAL A 309 3.24 -0.68 -20.86
N ARG A 310 2.22 -1.35 -20.29
CA ARG A 310 1.07 -1.89 -21.02
C ARG A 310 -0.13 -2.00 -20.10
N ARG A 311 -1.30 -1.49 -20.52
CA ARG A 311 -2.59 -1.66 -19.86
C ARG A 311 -3.50 -2.52 -20.73
N GLY A 312 -4.22 -3.46 -20.08
CA GLY A 312 -5.04 -4.47 -20.77
C GLY A 312 -4.26 -5.73 -21.14
N CYS A 313 -5.01 -6.82 -21.34
CA CYS A 313 -4.47 -8.12 -21.73
C CYS A 313 -5.49 -8.83 -22.62
N ASP A 314 -5.09 -9.27 -23.79
CA ASP A 314 -5.95 -9.93 -24.78
C ASP A 314 -5.70 -11.44 -24.89
N ARG A 315 -5.02 -12.04 -23.90
CA ARG A 315 -4.78 -13.49 -23.84
C ARG A 315 -6.07 -14.30 -23.67
N GLY A 316 -7.12 -13.70 -23.17
CA GLY A 316 -8.44 -14.32 -23.04
C GLY A 316 -8.48 -15.52 -22.10
N CYS A 317 -7.63 -15.56 -21.06
CA CYS A 317 -7.71 -16.58 -20.01
C CYS A 317 -9.11 -16.55 -19.38
N ARG A 318 -9.89 -17.65 -19.48
CA ARG A 318 -11.33 -17.69 -19.22
C ARG A 318 -11.76 -17.47 -17.77
N PHE A 319 -10.81 -17.48 -16.84
CA PHE A 319 -11.01 -17.17 -15.42
C PHE A 319 -10.66 -15.74 -15.06
N CYS A 320 -9.96 -15.00 -15.91
CA CYS A 320 -9.24 -13.77 -15.56
C CYS A 320 -10.08 -12.53 -15.83
N GLN A 321 -10.71 -11.94 -14.81
CA GLN A 321 -11.52 -10.72 -14.95
C GLN A 321 -10.76 -9.53 -15.57
N PRO A 322 -9.53 -9.16 -15.12
CA PRO A 322 -8.79 -8.05 -15.73
C PRO A 322 -8.50 -8.25 -17.22
N GLY A 323 -8.35 -9.50 -17.67
CA GLY A 323 -8.17 -9.82 -19.09
C GLY A 323 -9.37 -9.45 -19.98
N TYR A 324 -10.52 -9.18 -19.39
CA TYR A 324 -11.74 -8.75 -20.09
C TYR A 324 -12.10 -7.30 -19.77
N THR A 325 -11.97 -6.88 -18.51
CA THR A 325 -12.41 -5.57 -18.07
C THR A 325 -11.41 -4.44 -18.31
N PHE A 326 -10.16 -4.74 -18.70
CA PHE A 326 -9.14 -3.75 -19.05
C PHE A 326 -8.80 -3.66 -20.54
N LEU A 327 -9.50 -4.41 -21.40
CA LEU A 327 -9.37 -4.26 -22.86
C LEU A 327 -9.82 -2.85 -23.30
N PRO A 328 -9.30 -2.30 -24.41
CA PRO A 328 -8.28 -2.85 -25.27
C PRO A 328 -6.87 -2.76 -24.69
N VAL A 329 -5.92 -3.39 -25.37
CA VAL A 329 -4.49 -3.26 -25.03
C VAL A 329 -3.96 -1.89 -25.45
N ARG A 330 -3.25 -1.23 -24.56
CA ARG A 330 -2.59 0.07 -24.77
C ARG A 330 -1.17 -0.02 -24.25
N GLU A 331 -0.20 0.31 -25.08
CA GLU A 331 1.23 0.26 -24.75
C GLU A 331 1.85 1.65 -24.75
N ARG A 332 3.04 1.80 -24.21
CA ARG A 332 3.91 2.99 -24.32
C ARG A 332 5.08 2.68 -25.26
N SER A 333 5.63 3.71 -25.85
CA SER A 333 6.88 3.58 -26.64
C SER A 333 8.10 3.39 -25.73
N THR A 334 9.22 2.90 -26.30
CA THR A 334 10.50 2.82 -25.58
C THR A 334 11.00 4.21 -25.18
N GLU A 335 10.81 5.21 -26.04
CA GLU A 335 11.18 6.61 -25.82
C GLU A 335 10.44 7.21 -24.63
N ASP A 336 9.11 7.04 -24.56
CA ASP A 336 8.31 7.49 -23.43
C ASP A 336 8.79 6.85 -22.14
N LEU A 337 9.07 5.53 -22.16
CA LEU A 337 9.57 4.83 -20.98
C LEU A 337 10.91 5.35 -20.49
N LEU A 338 11.85 5.67 -21.40
CA LEU A 338 13.14 6.28 -21.05
C LEU A 338 12.96 7.65 -20.41
N LYS A 339 12.16 8.52 -21.01
CA LYS A 339 11.84 9.86 -20.49
C LYS A 339 11.21 9.76 -19.10
N LEU A 340 10.12 9.01 -18.99
CA LEU A 340 9.36 8.88 -17.75
C LEU A 340 10.16 8.23 -16.63
N SER A 341 10.96 7.20 -16.92
CA SER A 341 11.80 6.52 -15.92
C SER A 341 12.91 7.43 -15.39
N THR A 342 13.55 8.20 -16.30
CA THR A 342 14.62 9.13 -15.91
C THR A 342 14.08 10.23 -15.01
N GLU A 343 12.93 10.78 -15.34
CA GLU A 343 12.25 11.79 -14.53
C GLU A 343 11.82 11.22 -13.17
N ALA A 344 11.08 10.11 -13.16
CA ALA A 344 10.57 9.49 -11.94
C ALA A 344 11.69 9.07 -10.97
N LEU A 345 12.74 8.39 -11.46
CA LEU A 345 13.89 7.99 -10.64
C LEU A 345 14.70 9.18 -10.11
N SER A 346 14.78 10.28 -10.87
CA SER A 346 15.47 11.49 -10.40
C SER A 346 14.72 12.18 -9.26
N LYS A 347 13.40 12.19 -9.32
CA LYS A 347 12.53 12.84 -8.32
C LYS A 347 12.25 11.97 -7.10
N SER A 348 12.17 10.65 -7.27
CA SER A 348 11.90 9.72 -6.15
C SER A 348 13.17 9.30 -5.40
N GLY A 349 14.28 9.13 -6.11
CA GLY A 349 15.53 8.60 -5.56
C GLY A 349 15.51 7.08 -5.33
N HIS A 350 14.53 6.35 -5.84
CA HIS A 350 14.50 4.88 -5.74
C HIS A 350 15.71 4.25 -6.46
N GLN A 351 16.20 3.15 -5.88
CA GLN A 351 17.28 2.35 -6.47
C GLN A 351 16.74 1.24 -7.37
N GLU A 352 15.49 0.87 -7.19
CA GLU A 352 14.82 -0.18 -7.94
C GLU A 352 13.60 0.39 -8.67
N TYR A 353 13.38 -0.08 -9.88
CA TYR A 353 12.15 0.20 -10.62
C TYR A 353 11.63 -1.08 -11.28
N SER A 354 10.35 -1.12 -11.60
CA SER A 354 9.73 -2.28 -12.24
C SER A 354 8.80 -1.88 -13.36
N MET A 355 8.72 -2.71 -14.40
CA MET A 355 7.68 -2.62 -15.40
C MET A 355 6.36 -3.15 -14.82
N LEU A 356 5.26 -2.46 -15.08
CA LEU A 356 3.91 -2.85 -14.68
C LEU A 356 3.08 -3.17 -15.91
N SER A 357 2.46 -4.34 -15.89
CA SER A 357 1.40 -4.75 -16.80
C SER A 357 0.71 -6.00 -16.24
N LEU A 358 -0.50 -6.30 -16.71
CA LEU A 358 -1.13 -7.60 -16.48
C LEU A 358 -0.30 -8.76 -17.09
N CYS A 359 0.41 -8.51 -18.19
CA CYS A 359 1.34 -9.44 -18.81
C CYS A 359 2.49 -8.67 -19.46
N VAL A 360 3.57 -8.43 -18.72
CA VAL A 360 4.75 -7.71 -19.25
C VAL A 360 5.42 -8.46 -20.39
N SER A 361 5.40 -9.80 -20.36
CA SER A 361 5.97 -10.65 -21.42
C SER A 361 5.33 -10.45 -22.81
N ASP A 362 4.13 -9.84 -22.87
CA ASP A 362 3.41 -9.57 -24.11
C ASP A 362 3.59 -8.13 -24.60
N TYR A 363 4.38 -7.31 -23.90
CA TYR A 363 4.72 -5.98 -24.37
C TYR A 363 5.55 -6.07 -25.64
N THR A 364 5.09 -5.41 -26.73
CA THR A 364 5.63 -5.66 -28.06
C THR A 364 7.07 -5.17 -28.25
N SER A 365 7.52 -4.16 -27.51
CA SER A 365 8.91 -3.66 -27.51
C SER A 365 9.70 -4.09 -26.26
N LEU A 366 9.38 -5.22 -25.63
CA LEU A 366 9.96 -5.65 -24.36
C LEU A 366 11.50 -5.67 -24.37
N HIS A 367 12.12 -6.41 -25.32
CA HIS A 367 13.57 -6.56 -25.39
C HIS A 367 14.29 -5.25 -25.63
N GLU A 368 13.78 -4.43 -26.53
CA GLU A 368 14.31 -3.10 -26.83
C GLU A 368 14.27 -2.21 -25.60
N SER A 369 13.10 -2.10 -24.96
CA SER A 369 12.90 -1.27 -23.77
C SER A 369 13.75 -1.72 -22.58
N VAL A 370 13.89 -3.04 -22.37
CA VAL A 370 14.74 -3.58 -21.29
C VAL A 370 16.20 -3.18 -21.51
N ARG A 371 16.71 -3.31 -22.74
CA ARG A 371 18.10 -2.94 -23.07
C ARG A 371 18.31 -1.43 -22.90
N ALA A 372 17.42 -0.62 -23.45
CA ALA A 372 17.48 0.84 -23.35
C ALA A 372 17.46 1.34 -21.90
N LEU A 373 16.52 0.85 -21.11
CA LEU A 373 16.40 1.20 -19.69
C LEU A 373 17.61 0.75 -18.86
N ASN A 374 18.13 -0.46 -19.11
CA ASN A 374 19.33 -0.95 -18.44
C ASN A 374 20.56 -0.10 -18.78
N GLN A 375 20.68 0.34 -20.04
CA GLN A 375 21.78 1.20 -20.48
C GLN A 375 21.68 2.58 -19.83
N GLU A 376 20.52 3.23 -19.86
CA GLU A 376 20.26 4.55 -19.29
C GLU A 376 20.56 4.59 -17.79
N HIS A 377 20.08 3.58 -17.06
CA HIS A 377 20.15 3.60 -15.59
C HIS A 377 21.36 2.87 -15.00
N ALA A 378 22.25 2.29 -15.83
CA ALA A 378 23.45 1.60 -15.36
C ALA A 378 24.37 2.50 -14.54
N ALA A 379 24.60 3.74 -15.00
CA ALA A 379 25.47 4.71 -14.31
C ALA A 379 24.94 5.08 -12.92
N ARG A 380 23.62 5.08 -12.74
CA ARG A 380 22.97 5.35 -11.45
C ARG A 380 22.80 4.11 -10.58
N ARG A 381 23.23 2.92 -11.05
CA ARG A 381 23.03 1.65 -10.37
C ARG A 381 21.57 1.39 -9.99
N SER A 382 20.62 1.86 -10.81
CA SER A 382 19.22 1.54 -10.64
C SER A 382 18.94 0.19 -11.28
N SER A 383 18.22 -0.68 -10.56
CA SER A 383 17.97 -2.05 -11.00
C SER A 383 16.54 -2.22 -11.48
N LEU A 384 16.37 -2.90 -12.61
CA LEU A 384 15.07 -3.28 -13.13
C LEU A 384 14.59 -4.57 -12.46
N SER A 385 13.41 -4.52 -11.85
CA SER A 385 12.72 -5.67 -11.29
C SER A 385 11.60 -6.11 -12.23
N PHE A 386 11.42 -7.41 -12.36
CA PHE A 386 10.42 -7.97 -13.26
C PHE A 386 9.28 -8.63 -12.48
N PRO A 387 8.02 -8.42 -12.89
CA PRO A 387 6.89 -9.18 -12.38
C PRO A 387 6.88 -10.62 -12.90
N SER A 388 5.81 -11.36 -12.61
CA SER A 388 5.61 -12.73 -13.12
C SER A 388 5.68 -12.79 -14.65
N GLN A 389 6.37 -13.80 -15.18
CA GLN A 389 6.56 -14.00 -16.61
C GLN A 389 5.70 -15.14 -17.13
N ARG A 390 5.32 -15.06 -18.41
CA ARG A 390 4.76 -16.20 -19.13
C ARG A 390 5.87 -17.16 -19.55
N ALA A 391 5.62 -18.45 -19.40
CA ALA A 391 6.61 -19.47 -19.73
C ALA A 391 6.95 -19.52 -21.23
N ASP A 392 5.98 -19.28 -22.13
CA ASP A 392 6.19 -19.28 -23.59
C ASP A 392 7.06 -18.11 -24.09
N ARG A 393 7.25 -17.06 -23.27
CA ARG A 393 8.08 -15.88 -23.60
C ARG A 393 9.44 -15.90 -22.90
N MET A 394 9.64 -16.80 -21.93
CA MET A 394 10.89 -16.92 -21.21
C MET A 394 11.90 -17.77 -22.01
N ASN A 395 12.98 -17.14 -22.43
CA ASN A 395 14.11 -17.79 -23.08
C ASN A 395 15.43 -17.44 -22.40
N LEU A 396 16.53 -18.05 -22.84
CA LEU A 396 17.85 -17.82 -22.25
C LEU A 396 18.31 -16.38 -22.40
N GLU A 397 18.05 -15.73 -23.54
CA GLU A 397 18.42 -14.33 -23.82
C GLU A 397 17.74 -13.37 -22.82
N LEU A 398 16.41 -13.46 -22.69
CA LEU A 398 15.67 -12.66 -21.73
C LEU A 398 16.13 -12.95 -20.30
N ALA A 399 16.36 -14.21 -19.96
CA ALA A 399 16.84 -14.61 -18.65
C ALA A 399 18.21 -14.00 -18.33
N GLU A 400 19.13 -13.90 -19.30
CA GLU A 400 20.43 -13.25 -19.11
C GLU A 400 20.33 -11.73 -19.02
N GLU A 401 19.46 -11.08 -19.81
CA GLU A 401 19.18 -9.64 -19.72
C GLU A 401 18.65 -9.25 -18.33
N LEU A 402 17.74 -10.06 -17.79
CA LEU A 402 17.19 -9.85 -16.44
C LEU A 402 18.22 -10.05 -15.32
N LYS A 403 19.19 -10.94 -15.53
CA LYS A 403 20.26 -11.22 -14.56
C LYS A 403 21.26 -10.08 -14.41
N ALA A 404 21.43 -9.26 -15.45
CA ALA A 404 22.49 -8.26 -15.52
C ALA A 404 22.46 -7.24 -14.37
N VAL A 405 21.32 -7.04 -13.74
CA VAL A 405 21.11 -5.97 -12.76
C VAL A 405 20.95 -6.48 -11.32
N ARG A 406 20.08 -7.46 -11.06
CA ARG A 406 19.89 -8.07 -9.73
C ARG A 406 19.18 -9.41 -9.84
N LYS A 407 19.58 -10.41 -9.05
CA LYS A 407 18.84 -11.67 -8.96
C LYS A 407 17.60 -11.51 -8.09
N SER A 408 16.45 -11.12 -8.66
CA SER A 408 15.13 -11.39 -8.10
C SER A 408 14.71 -12.82 -8.41
N GLY A 409 13.83 -13.43 -7.61
CA GLY A 409 13.27 -14.75 -7.94
C GLY A 409 12.47 -14.71 -9.26
N ILE A 410 12.52 -15.79 -10.05
CA ILE A 410 11.64 -15.93 -11.22
C ILE A 410 10.29 -16.50 -10.77
N THR A 411 9.23 -15.92 -11.31
CA THR A 411 7.85 -16.39 -11.10
C THR A 411 7.22 -16.71 -12.43
N LEU A 412 6.68 -17.93 -12.56
CA LEU A 412 5.94 -18.40 -13.72
C LEU A 412 4.52 -18.81 -13.29
N ALA A 413 3.54 -18.61 -14.15
CA ALA A 413 2.14 -18.89 -13.86
C ALA A 413 1.54 -19.88 -14.90
N PRO A 414 1.79 -21.18 -14.77
CA PRO A 414 1.15 -22.18 -15.64
C PRO A 414 -0.36 -22.31 -15.42
N GLU A 415 -0.86 -21.99 -14.23
CA GLU A 415 -2.24 -22.04 -13.71
C GLU A 415 -2.82 -23.44 -13.60
N ALA A 416 -2.53 -24.36 -14.53
CA ALA A 416 -3.04 -25.74 -14.51
C ALA A 416 -1.94 -26.77 -14.81
N GLY A 417 -2.07 -27.98 -14.26
CA GLY A 417 -1.07 -29.03 -14.36
C GLY A 417 -1.05 -29.72 -15.72
N SER A 418 -2.22 -29.93 -16.37
CA SER A 418 -2.32 -30.62 -17.64
C SER A 418 -2.51 -29.66 -18.82
N GLU A 419 -2.11 -30.08 -20.03
CA GLU A 419 -2.38 -29.32 -21.27
C GLU A 419 -3.88 -29.21 -21.55
N ARG A 420 -4.64 -30.26 -21.28
CA ARG A 420 -6.10 -30.26 -21.39
C ARG A 420 -6.71 -29.12 -20.58
N LEU A 421 -6.38 -29.04 -19.32
CA LEU A 421 -6.95 -28.00 -18.46
C LEU A 421 -6.41 -26.59 -18.80
N ARG A 422 -5.16 -26.48 -19.28
CA ARG A 422 -4.63 -25.20 -19.79
C ARG A 422 -5.38 -24.73 -21.03
N ALA A 423 -5.76 -25.66 -21.94
CA ALA A 423 -6.62 -25.34 -23.09
C ALA A 423 -8.04 -24.93 -22.65
N ILE A 424 -8.64 -25.62 -21.69
CA ILE A 424 -9.96 -25.27 -21.13
C ILE A 424 -9.95 -23.83 -20.58
N ILE A 425 -8.93 -23.45 -19.83
CA ILE A 425 -8.81 -22.09 -19.28
C ILE A 425 -8.22 -21.06 -20.26
N ASN A 426 -7.94 -21.46 -21.49
CA ASN A 426 -7.31 -20.65 -22.55
C ASN A 426 -5.96 -20.03 -22.11
N LYS A 427 -5.10 -20.82 -21.47
CA LYS A 427 -3.79 -20.33 -21.05
C LYS A 427 -2.77 -20.26 -22.17
N GLY A 428 -2.92 -21.08 -23.23
CA GLY A 428 -2.05 -21.12 -24.39
C GLY A 428 -0.61 -21.48 -24.05
N LEU A 429 -0.39 -22.53 -23.24
CA LEU A 429 0.93 -22.98 -22.80
C LEU A 429 1.05 -24.49 -22.94
N SER A 430 2.02 -24.96 -23.75
CA SER A 430 2.36 -26.38 -23.81
C SER A 430 3.19 -26.80 -22.57
N HIS A 431 3.21 -28.11 -22.31
CA HIS A 431 4.04 -28.69 -21.27
C HIS A 431 5.53 -28.40 -21.51
N GLN A 432 5.99 -28.58 -22.74
CA GLN A 432 7.39 -28.33 -23.13
C GLN A 432 7.81 -26.87 -22.91
N GLN A 433 6.94 -25.90 -23.19
CA GLN A 433 7.25 -24.48 -22.95
C GLN A 433 7.50 -24.18 -21.47
N ILE A 434 6.74 -24.81 -20.57
CA ILE A 434 6.94 -24.65 -19.12
C ILE A 434 8.30 -25.24 -18.71
N ILE A 435 8.62 -26.45 -19.17
CA ILE A 435 9.90 -27.09 -18.85
C ILE A 435 11.06 -26.27 -19.41
N SER A 436 11.00 -25.85 -20.68
CA SER A 436 12.05 -25.03 -21.30
C SER A 436 12.27 -23.68 -20.60
N ALA A 437 11.20 -23.03 -20.12
CA ALA A 437 11.32 -21.79 -19.34
C ALA A 437 12.06 -22.00 -18.01
N ILE A 438 11.78 -23.10 -17.31
CA ILE A 438 12.46 -23.46 -16.07
C ILE A 438 13.94 -23.81 -16.34
N GLU A 439 14.22 -24.53 -17.43
CA GLU A 439 15.60 -24.82 -17.85
C GLU A 439 16.38 -23.53 -18.16
N ALA A 440 15.82 -22.62 -18.95
CA ALA A 440 16.43 -21.35 -19.30
C ALA A 440 16.74 -20.52 -18.04
N ALA A 441 15.83 -20.48 -17.09
CA ALA A 441 16.02 -19.85 -15.82
C ALA A 441 17.20 -20.49 -15.05
N TYR A 442 17.23 -21.82 -14.95
CA TYR A 442 18.30 -22.53 -14.24
C TYR A 442 19.67 -22.37 -14.92
N GLN A 443 19.74 -22.44 -16.26
CA GLN A 443 20.95 -22.20 -17.03
C GLN A 443 21.51 -20.79 -16.84
N SER A 444 20.64 -19.82 -16.68
CA SER A 444 21.01 -18.43 -16.32
C SER A 444 21.38 -18.25 -14.86
N GLY A 445 21.26 -19.31 -14.05
CA GLY A 445 21.73 -19.37 -12.66
C GLY A 445 20.70 -19.02 -11.60
N TRP A 446 19.38 -19.01 -11.91
CA TRP A 446 18.34 -19.02 -10.89
C TRP A 446 18.20 -20.43 -10.31
N THR A 447 18.21 -20.53 -9.01
CA THR A 447 18.04 -21.80 -8.29
C THR A 447 16.72 -21.90 -7.53
N SER A 448 15.90 -20.84 -7.54
CA SER A 448 14.56 -20.82 -6.95
C SER A 448 13.56 -20.27 -7.98
N VAL A 449 12.51 -21.04 -8.23
CA VAL A 449 11.42 -20.69 -9.14
C VAL A 449 10.09 -20.76 -8.39
N LYS A 450 9.29 -19.67 -8.48
CA LYS A 450 7.91 -19.66 -7.97
C LYS A 450 6.95 -20.04 -9.08
N LEU A 451 6.02 -20.95 -8.77
CA LEU A 451 5.00 -21.41 -9.70
C LEU A 451 3.61 -21.15 -9.14
N TYR A 452 2.73 -20.56 -9.94
CA TYR A 452 1.33 -20.37 -9.59
C TYR A 452 0.44 -21.35 -10.32
N PHE A 453 -0.44 -21.99 -9.56
CA PHE A 453 -1.47 -22.88 -10.07
C PHE A 453 -2.81 -22.55 -9.41
N MET A 454 -3.89 -23.00 -10.01
CA MET A 454 -5.24 -22.91 -9.48
C MET A 454 -5.80 -24.30 -9.20
N CYS A 455 -6.72 -24.39 -8.26
CA CYS A 455 -7.49 -25.58 -7.90
C CYS A 455 -8.98 -25.22 -7.90
N GLY A 456 -9.84 -26.15 -8.33
CA GLY A 456 -11.28 -25.94 -8.38
C GLY A 456 -11.76 -25.29 -9.70
N LEU A 457 -10.95 -25.29 -10.73
CA LEU A 457 -11.34 -24.80 -12.05
C LEU A 457 -12.51 -25.61 -12.64
N PRO A 458 -13.39 -24.98 -13.44
CA PRO A 458 -14.41 -25.71 -14.18
C PRO A 458 -13.81 -26.85 -15.00
N LEU A 459 -14.44 -28.02 -14.97
CA LEU A 459 -14.02 -29.25 -15.68
C LEU A 459 -12.66 -29.83 -15.23
N GLU A 460 -12.13 -29.42 -14.07
CA GLU A 460 -10.90 -29.95 -13.49
C GLU A 460 -11.10 -31.38 -12.96
N GLU A 461 -10.15 -32.26 -13.24
CA GLU A 461 -10.08 -33.65 -12.80
C GLU A 461 -8.85 -33.88 -11.89
N ASP A 462 -8.86 -34.98 -11.12
CA ASP A 462 -7.71 -35.34 -10.27
C ASP A 462 -6.42 -35.62 -11.08
N SER A 463 -6.57 -36.02 -12.35
CA SER A 463 -5.46 -36.14 -13.27
C SER A 463 -4.76 -34.82 -13.58
N ASP A 464 -5.50 -33.72 -13.61
CA ASP A 464 -4.93 -32.37 -13.82
C ASP A 464 -4.09 -31.91 -12.63
N LEU A 465 -4.54 -32.26 -11.41
CA LEU A 465 -3.76 -32.01 -10.18
C LEU A 465 -2.47 -32.84 -10.15
N ALA A 466 -2.52 -34.10 -10.61
CA ALA A 466 -1.32 -34.93 -10.75
C ALA A 466 -0.32 -34.32 -11.72
N GLY A 467 -0.78 -33.71 -12.82
CA GLY A 467 0.03 -33.02 -13.81
C GLY A 467 0.90 -31.88 -13.21
N ILE A 468 0.47 -31.24 -12.12
CA ILE A 468 1.32 -30.26 -11.39
C ILE A 468 2.60 -30.95 -10.89
N VAL A 469 2.46 -32.12 -10.29
CA VAL A 469 3.59 -32.87 -9.73
C VAL A 469 4.49 -33.41 -10.84
N GLU A 470 3.92 -33.79 -11.99
CA GLU A 470 4.67 -34.23 -13.18
C GLU A 470 5.55 -33.11 -13.71
N ILE A 471 5.04 -31.87 -13.87
CA ILE A 471 5.83 -30.69 -14.24
C ILE A 471 7.03 -30.53 -13.31
N LEU A 472 6.81 -30.56 -12.00
CA LEU A 472 7.86 -30.39 -11.00
C LEU A 472 8.93 -31.48 -11.06
N LYS A 473 8.50 -32.73 -11.29
CA LYS A 473 9.38 -33.90 -11.38
C LYS A 473 10.24 -33.85 -12.63
N GLU A 474 9.65 -33.54 -13.77
CA GLU A 474 10.35 -33.43 -15.05
C GLU A 474 11.32 -32.26 -15.03
N ALA A 475 10.90 -31.05 -14.63
CA ALA A 475 11.76 -29.89 -14.48
C ALA A 475 12.94 -30.15 -13.53
N THR A 476 12.71 -30.83 -12.39
CA THR A 476 13.77 -31.22 -11.48
C THR A 476 14.77 -32.16 -12.15
N THR A 477 14.30 -33.12 -12.95
CA THR A 477 15.13 -34.09 -13.66
C THR A 477 16.01 -33.39 -14.70
N HIS A 478 15.44 -32.51 -15.51
CA HIS A 478 16.15 -31.72 -16.52
C HIS A 478 17.21 -30.82 -15.90
N CYS A 479 16.87 -30.08 -14.84
CA CYS A 479 17.84 -29.24 -14.11
C CYS A 479 18.97 -30.06 -13.48
N ARG A 480 18.71 -31.28 -13.03
CA ARG A 480 19.77 -32.20 -12.55
C ARG A 480 20.70 -32.67 -13.67
N VAL A 481 20.17 -32.89 -14.89
CA VAL A 481 21.00 -33.19 -16.06
C VAL A 481 21.90 -32.00 -16.36
N ILE A 482 21.36 -30.77 -16.43
CA ILE A 482 22.14 -29.53 -16.64
C ILE A 482 23.22 -29.39 -15.54
N LYS A 483 22.89 -29.62 -14.28
CA LYS A 483 23.87 -29.57 -13.18
C LYS A 483 25.03 -30.54 -13.38
N LYS A 484 24.77 -31.74 -13.91
CA LYS A 484 25.83 -32.75 -14.18
C LYS A 484 26.74 -32.33 -15.32
N THR A 485 26.32 -31.53 -16.28
CA THR A 485 27.18 -31.07 -17.40
C THR A 485 28.27 -30.10 -16.91
N ASP A 486 27.97 -29.24 -15.91
CA ASP A 486 28.95 -28.35 -15.31
C ASP A 486 28.67 -28.15 -13.80
N PRO A 487 29.16 -29.06 -12.95
CA PRO A 487 28.98 -28.99 -11.50
C PRO A 487 29.67 -27.80 -10.84
N THR A 488 30.64 -27.18 -11.52
CA THR A 488 31.35 -26.00 -11.01
C THR A 488 30.52 -24.73 -11.15
N LYS A 489 29.77 -24.63 -12.24
CA LYS A 489 28.84 -23.53 -12.54
C LYS A 489 27.50 -23.69 -11.78
N TYR A 490 26.94 -24.89 -11.77
CA TYR A 490 25.62 -25.20 -11.20
C TYR A 490 25.75 -25.91 -9.86
N LYS A 491 26.03 -25.17 -8.78
CA LYS A 491 26.34 -25.76 -7.45
C LYS A 491 25.11 -26.22 -6.68
N LYS A 492 23.96 -25.51 -6.80
CA LYS A 492 22.72 -25.78 -6.06
C LYS A 492 21.72 -26.54 -6.93
N ASP A 493 20.89 -27.35 -6.31
CA ASP A 493 19.70 -27.91 -6.93
C ASP A 493 18.63 -26.81 -7.10
N ILE A 494 17.70 -27.05 -8.02
CA ILE A 494 16.54 -26.17 -8.18
C ILE A 494 15.55 -26.38 -7.03
N GLU A 495 14.98 -25.29 -6.54
CA GLU A 495 13.95 -25.25 -5.50
C GLU A 495 12.68 -24.63 -6.08
N PHE A 496 11.53 -25.18 -5.73
CA PHE A 496 10.23 -24.66 -6.17
C PHE A 496 9.40 -24.18 -4.99
N THR A 497 8.76 -23.04 -5.16
CA THR A 497 7.67 -22.58 -4.31
C THR A 497 6.40 -22.58 -5.15
N CYS A 498 5.48 -23.51 -4.88
CA CYS A 498 4.21 -23.62 -5.59
C CYS A 498 3.10 -23.01 -4.73
N THR A 499 2.43 -21.99 -5.25
CA THR A 499 1.22 -21.44 -4.66
C THR A 499 0.02 -21.92 -5.44
N ILE A 500 -0.94 -22.52 -4.74
CA ILE A 500 -2.19 -23.04 -5.29
C ILE A 500 -3.31 -22.14 -4.82
N SER A 501 -3.88 -21.35 -5.72
CA SER A 501 -5.03 -20.49 -5.45
C SER A 501 -6.33 -21.25 -5.73
N ASN A 502 -7.36 -21.04 -4.92
CA ASN A 502 -8.67 -21.58 -5.19
C ASN A 502 -9.33 -20.75 -6.30
N PHE A 503 -10.02 -21.40 -7.23
CA PHE A 503 -10.78 -20.70 -8.26
C PHE A 503 -11.95 -19.92 -7.64
N VAL A 504 -12.09 -18.67 -8.02
CA VAL A 504 -13.20 -17.79 -7.65
C VAL A 504 -13.83 -17.28 -8.95
N PRO A 505 -15.13 -17.55 -9.19
CA PRO A 505 -15.82 -17.04 -10.36
C PRO A 505 -15.95 -15.53 -10.29
N LYS A 506 -15.56 -14.85 -11.35
CA LYS A 506 -15.55 -13.38 -11.43
C LYS A 506 -16.49 -12.86 -12.53
N PRO A 507 -17.14 -11.70 -12.31
CA PRO A 507 -17.95 -11.02 -13.31
C PRO A 507 -17.23 -10.79 -14.64
N PHE A 508 -17.96 -10.80 -15.74
CA PHE A 508 -17.46 -10.56 -17.09
C PHE A 508 -16.39 -11.55 -17.57
N THR A 509 -16.41 -12.78 -17.04
CA THR A 509 -15.56 -13.88 -17.53
C THR A 509 -16.43 -15.00 -18.13
N PRO A 510 -15.90 -15.84 -19.05
CA PRO A 510 -16.60 -17.02 -19.52
C PRO A 510 -17.03 -17.98 -18.40
N PHE A 511 -16.36 -17.92 -17.25
CA PHE A 511 -16.64 -18.77 -16.09
C PHE A 511 -17.57 -18.13 -15.05
N GLN A 512 -18.13 -16.94 -15.30
CA GLN A 512 -19.00 -16.22 -14.37
C GLN A 512 -20.28 -16.96 -13.94
N TRP A 513 -20.74 -17.89 -14.77
CA TRP A 513 -21.96 -18.68 -14.50
C TRP A 513 -21.72 -19.88 -13.59
N PHE A 514 -20.44 -20.29 -13.41
CA PHE A 514 -20.10 -21.43 -12.57
C PHE A 514 -20.09 -21.08 -11.11
N GLY A 515 -20.52 -22.04 -10.28
CA GLY A 515 -20.29 -22.02 -8.85
C GLY A 515 -18.82 -22.36 -8.54
N GLN A 516 -18.32 -21.82 -7.44
CA GLN A 516 -17.08 -22.31 -6.85
C GLN A 516 -17.27 -23.75 -6.37
N VAL A 517 -16.27 -24.60 -6.45
CA VAL A 517 -16.33 -25.91 -5.81
C VAL A 517 -16.46 -25.78 -4.30
N THR A 518 -17.21 -26.68 -3.67
CA THR A 518 -17.46 -26.61 -2.23
C THR A 518 -16.16 -26.65 -1.42
N PRO A 519 -16.15 -26.07 -0.19
CA PRO A 519 -14.99 -26.14 0.68
C PRO A 519 -14.48 -27.56 0.92
N ASP A 520 -15.36 -28.53 1.12
CA ASP A 520 -15.01 -29.94 1.32
C ASP A 520 -14.32 -30.55 0.10
N GLU A 521 -14.83 -30.25 -1.10
CA GLU A 521 -14.21 -30.72 -2.34
C GLU A 521 -12.86 -30.05 -2.57
N THR A 522 -12.73 -28.77 -2.28
CA THR A 522 -11.44 -28.05 -2.34
C THR A 522 -10.41 -28.69 -1.38
N VAL A 523 -10.81 -28.96 -0.14
CA VAL A 523 -9.95 -29.65 0.83
C VAL A 523 -9.57 -31.05 0.36
N ARG A 524 -10.51 -31.81 -0.26
CA ARG A 524 -10.22 -33.12 -0.86
C ARG A 524 -9.14 -33.00 -1.95
N ARG A 525 -9.30 -32.06 -2.86
CA ARG A 525 -8.33 -31.79 -3.95
C ARG A 525 -6.95 -31.40 -3.41
N HIS A 526 -6.91 -30.54 -2.42
CA HIS A 526 -5.67 -30.20 -1.72
C HIS A 526 -4.98 -31.42 -1.09
N LYS A 527 -5.76 -32.35 -0.53
CA LYS A 527 -5.21 -33.62 0.01
C LYS A 527 -4.64 -34.50 -1.10
N VAL A 528 -5.34 -34.62 -2.24
CA VAL A 528 -4.87 -35.36 -3.42
C VAL A 528 -3.52 -34.78 -3.88
N LEU A 529 -3.41 -33.47 -4.06
CA LEU A 529 -2.16 -32.83 -4.48
C LEU A 529 -1.02 -33.08 -3.48
N LYS A 530 -1.28 -32.89 -2.18
CA LYS A 530 -0.28 -33.18 -1.12
C LYS A 530 0.17 -34.64 -1.14
N GLN A 531 -0.74 -35.58 -1.36
CA GLN A 531 -0.43 -37.01 -1.46
C GLN A 531 0.46 -37.29 -2.67
N LYS A 532 0.09 -36.82 -3.86
CA LYS A 532 0.87 -36.99 -5.09
C LYS A 532 2.26 -36.39 -4.96
N LEU A 533 2.40 -35.22 -4.33
CA LEU A 533 3.69 -34.61 -4.07
C LEU A 533 4.57 -35.48 -3.14
N ARG A 534 4.00 -36.06 -2.08
CA ARG A 534 4.70 -36.99 -1.20
C ARG A 534 5.16 -38.26 -1.94
N GLU A 535 4.28 -38.85 -2.74
CA GLU A 535 4.56 -40.05 -3.55
C GLU A 535 5.70 -39.81 -4.55
N SER A 536 5.83 -38.57 -5.07
CA SER A 536 6.90 -38.20 -6.02
C SER A 536 8.31 -38.19 -5.43
N GLY A 537 8.46 -38.14 -4.11
CA GLY A 537 9.74 -38.03 -3.42
C GLY A 537 10.48 -36.71 -3.61
N LEU A 538 9.86 -35.68 -4.16
CA LEU A 538 10.41 -34.34 -4.32
C LEU A 538 10.56 -33.66 -2.96
N ARG A 539 11.80 -33.28 -2.56
CA ARG A 539 12.11 -32.70 -1.26
C ARG A 539 12.28 -31.17 -1.31
N HIS A 540 12.45 -30.58 -2.49
CA HIS A 540 12.76 -29.17 -2.68
C HIS A 540 11.56 -28.40 -3.22
N VAL A 541 10.33 -28.77 -2.78
CA VAL A 541 9.09 -28.10 -3.16
C VAL A 541 8.39 -27.63 -1.90
N GLN A 542 8.22 -26.32 -1.79
CA GLN A 542 7.33 -25.69 -0.82
C GLN A 542 5.95 -25.51 -1.46
N LEU A 543 4.92 -26.01 -0.80
CA LEU A 543 3.52 -25.89 -1.26
C LEU A 543 2.75 -24.95 -0.35
N ASN A 544 2.27 -23.83 -0.91
CA ASN A 544 1.41 -22.88 -0.25
C ASN A 544 -0.01 -23.05 -0.81
N LEU A 545 -1.00 -23.22 0.05
CA LEU A 545 -2.40 -23.36 -0.33
C LEU A 545 -3.20 -22.19 0.20
N THR A 546 -4.06 -21.61 -0.62
CA THR A 546 -4.96 -20.54 -0.18
C THR A 546 -6.05 -21.10 0.75
N ASP A 547 -6.43 -20.31 1.75
CA ASP A 547 -7.50 -20.65 2.67
C ASP A 547 -8.85 -20.79 1.94
N THR A 548 -9.62 -21.81 2.32
CA THR A 548 -10.90 -22.13 1.65
C THR A 548 -12.03 -21.20 2.10
N ALA A 549 -12.04 -20.76 3.35
CA ALA A 549 -13.09 -19.89 3.88
C ALA A 549 -12.95 -18.46 3.33
N ILE A 550 -11.72 -17.96 3.19
CA ILE A 550 -11.44 -16.66 2.53
C ILE A 550 -11.91 -16.70 1.08
N SER A 551 -11.58 -17.77 0.34
CA SER A 551 -11.99 -17.92 -1.07
C SER A 551 -13.51 -18.07 -1.22
N LEU A 552 -14.17 -18.72 -0.26
CA LEU A 552 -15.63 -18.85 -0.25
C LEU A 552 -16.29 -17.48 -0.10
N LEU A 553 -15.85 -16.69 0.87
CA LEU A 553 -16.37 -15.34 1.07
C LEU A 553 -16.14 -14.45 -0.16
N GLU A 554 -14.95 -14.52 -0.75
CA GLU A 554 -14.64 -13.79 -1.98
C GLU A 554 -15.62 -14.16 -3.11
N ALA A 555 -15.96 -15.45 -3.28
CA ALA A 555 -16.92 -15.90 -4.28
C ALA A 555 -18.35 -15.39 -3.99
N VAL A 556 -18.78 -15.39 -2.74
CA VAL A 556 -20.09 -14.84 -2.30
C VAL A 556 -20.20 -13.38 -2.74
N ILE A 557 -19.22 -12.57 -2.39
CA ILE A 557 -19.25 -11.12 -2.64
C ILE A 557 -19.11 -10.84 -4.14
N SER A 558 -18.18 -11.48 -4.83
CA SER A 558 -17.92 -11.19 -6.25
C SER A 558 -19.10 -11.54 -7.17
N ARG A 559 -19.88 -12.55 -6.80
CA ARG A 559 -21.11 -12.99 -7.52
C ARG A 559 -22.39 -12.34 -7.00
N GLY A 560 -22.27 -11.51 -5.95
CA GLY A 560 -23.38 -10.98 -5.20
C GLY A 560 -24.25 -9.97 -5.97
N ASP A 561 -25.51 -9.93 -5.58
CA ASP A 561 -26.45 -8.88 -5.92
C ASP A 561 -26.53 -7.84 -4.79
N ARG A 562 -27.49 -6.93 -4.86
CA ARG A 562 -27.69 -5.87 -3.84
C ARG A 562 -28.05 -6.40 -2.44
N ASN A 563 -28.60 -7.63 -2.33
CA ASN A 563 -28.88 -8.23 -1.02
C ASN A 563 -27.59 -8.53 -0.24
N ILE A 564 -26.47 -8.75 -0.95
CA ILE A 564 -25.16 -8.93 -0.29
C ILE A 564 -24.71 -7.65 0.45
N SER A 565 -25.17 -6.47 0.07
CA SER A 565 -24.94 -5.25 0.87
C SER A 565 -25.47 -5.43 2.30
N THR A 566 -26.65 -6.03 2.47
CA THR A 566 -27.22 -6.29 3.80
C THR A 566 -26.35 -7.27 4.58
N MET A 567 -25.86 -8.33 3.92
CA MET A 567 -24.93 -9.29 4.55
C MET A 567 -23.65 -8.62 5.02
N ILE A 568 -23.02 -7.79 4.18
CA ILE A 568 -21.80 -7.04 4.51
C ILE A 568 -22.05 -6.11 5.71
N TYR A 569 -23.20 -5.41 5.72
CA TYR A 569 -23.55 -4.50 6.80
C TYR A 569 -23.72 -5.21 8.14
N GLU A 570 -24.47 -6.32 8.16
CA GLU A 570 -24.68 -7.09 9.38
C GLU A 570 -23.39 -7.80 9.86
N ALA A 571 -22.53 -8.26 8.93
CA ALA A 571 -21.24 -8.84 9.27
C ALA A 571 -20.29 -7.78 9.87
N TRP A 572 -20.22 -6.59 9.28
CA TRP A 572 -19.45 -5.48 9.83
C TRP A 572 -19.95 -5.08 11.23
N LYS A 573 -21.26 -4.97 11.45
CA LYS A 573 -21.83 -4.70 12.77
C LYS A 573 -21.48 -5.78 13.81
N ALA A 574 -21.30 -7.01 13.36
CA ALA A 574 -20.84 -8.12 14.20
C ALA A 574 -19.31 -8.14 14.40
N GLY A 575 -18.57 -7.21 13.80
CA GLY A 575 -17.13 -7.03 13.97
C GLY A 575 -16.27 -7.71 12.89
N ALA A 576 -16.79 -7.92 11.70
CA ALA A 576 -16.01 -8.33 10.53
C ALA A 576 -15.30 -7.10 9.95
N VAL A 577 -13.97 -7.10 10.00
CA VAL A 577 -13.08 -6.10 9.39
C VAL A 577 -11.76 -6.80 9.03
N PHE A 578 -11.07 -6.30 8.00
CA PHE A 578 -9.83 -6.87 7.48
C PHE A 578 -9.98 -8.35 7.09
N ASP A 579 -11.07 -8.69 6.39
CA ASP A 579 -11.40 -10.07 6.02
C ASP A 579 -10.37 -10.75 5.08
N ALA A 580 -9.48 -9.97 4.47
CA ALA A 580 -8.35 -10.49 3.68
C ALA A 580 -7.12 -10.90 4.52
N TRP A 581 -7.12 -10.62 5.83
CA TRP A 581 -5.99 -10.87 6.71
C TRP A 581 -6.28 -12.03 7.64
N ASP A 582 -5.50 -13.11 7.55
CA ASP A 582 -5.71 -14.35 8.32
C ASP A 582 -5.91 -14.11 9.83
N GLU A 583 -5.16 -13.16 10.40
CA GLU A 583 -5.23 -12.80 11.83
C GLU A 583 -6.49 -12.03 12.24
N HIS A 584 -7.21 -11.47 11.28
CA HIS A 584 -8.44 -10.68 11.53
C HIS A 584 -9.70 -11.38 11.03
N PHE A 585 -9.57 -12.28 10.06
CA PHE A 585 -10.70 -12.95 9.43
C PHE A 585 -11.47 -13.82 10.42
N LYS A 586 -12.79 -13.62 10.48
CA LYS A 586 -13.72 -14.32 11.39
C LYS A 586 -14.81 -15.02 10.58
N PRO A 587 -14.55 -16.20 10.00
CA PRO A 587 -15.50 -16.87 9.10
C PRO A 587 -16.86 -17.15 9.74
N GLN A 588 -16.90 -17.43 11.06
CA GLN A 588 -18.14 -17.73 11.76
C GLN A 588 -19.14 -16.57 11.72
N ILE A 589 -18.68 -15.31 11.75
CA ILE A 589 -19.57 -14.14 11.63
C ILE A 589 -20.35 -14.19 10.33
N TRP A 590 -19.68 -14.51 9.23
CA TRP A 590 -20.28 -14.57 7.90
C TRP A 590 -21.26 -15.73 7.75
N HIS A 591 -20.96 -16.91 8.29
CA HIS A 591 -21.90 -18.04 8.36
C HIS A 591 -23.13 -17.72 9.19
N ASP A 592 -22.96 -17.10 10.35
CA ASP A 592 -24.08 -16.74 11.23
C ASP A 592 -25.01 -15.70 10.58
N VAL A 593 -24.44 -14.72 9.86
CA VAL A 593 -25.22 -13.71 9.12
C VAL A 593 -25.95 -14.35 7.95
N ALA A 594 -25.31 -15.20 7.16
CA ALA A 594 -25.96 -15.92 6.08
C ALA A 594 -27.14 -16.75 6.56
N ALA A 595 -26.97 -17.50 7.67
CA ALA A 595 -28.04 -18.29 8.29
C ALA A 595 -29.21 -17.41 8.75
N LYS A 596 -28.95 -16.23 9.35
CA LYS A 596 -30.00 -15.25 9.70
C LYS A 596 -30.77 -14.73 8.51
N MET A 597 -30.13 -14.62 7.35
CA MET A 597 -30.74 -14.21 6.08
C MET A 597 -31.47 -15.37 5.38
N GLY A 598 -31.47 -16.60 5.95
CA GLY A 598 -32.15 -17.77 5.39
C GLY A 598 -31.42 -18.46 4.25
N THR A 599 -30.08 -18.29 4.14
CA THR A 599 -29.22 -18.86 3.12
C THR A 599 -27.91 -19.39 3.73
N SER A 600 -27.00 -19.89 2.91
CA SER A 600 -25.63 -20.25 3.31
C SER A 600 -24.59 -19.63 2.35
N LEU A 601 -23.35 -19.51 2.82
CA LEU A 601 -22.25 -19.03 1.97
C LEU A 601 -22.02 -20.00 0.80
N GLU A 602 -22.17 -21.30 1.03
CA GLU A 602 -22.05 -22.36 0.02
C GLU A 602 -23.14 -22.23 -1.04
N GLU A 603 -24.39 -21.98 -0.64
CA GLU A 603 -25.48 -21.77 -1.60
C GLU A 603 -25.19 -20.57 -2.51
N LEU A 604 -24.72 -19.46 -1.95
CA LEU A 604 -24.43 -18.24 -2.69
C LEU A 604 -23.21 -18.37 -3.61
N ALA A 605 -22.16 -19.03 -3.15
CA ALA A 605 -20.89 -19.16 -3.89
C ALA A 605 -20.85 -20.35 -4.84
N CYS A 606 -21.42 -21.50 -4.44
CA CYS A 606 -21.19 -22.79 -5.14
C CYS A 606 -22.29 -23.19 -6.10
N SER A 607 -23.43 -22.45 -6.15
CA SER A 607 -24.52 -22.75 -7.08
C SER A 607 -24.17 -22.29 -8.49
N ASP A 608 -24.34 -23.17 -9.48
CA ASP A 608 -24.25 -22.83 -10.88
C ASP A 608 -25.42 -21.93 -11.30
N ARG A 609 -25.17 -21.07 -12.28
CA ARG A 609 -26.17 -20.24 -12.95
C ARG A 609 -26.33 -20.73 -14.38
N GLU A 610 -27.48 -20.51 -14.98
CA GLU A 610 -27.70 -20.86 -16.38
C GLU A 610 -26.78 -20.04 -17.28
N VAL A 611 -26.04 -20.68 -18.17
CA VAL A 611 -25.11 -20.06 -19.09
C VAL A 611 -25.86 -19.09 -20.02
N GLY A 612 -25.39 -17.83 -20.07
CA GLY A 612 -26.03 -16.74 -20.82
C GLY A 612 -27.15 -16.03 -20.07
N SER A 613 -27.50 -16.45 -18.84
CA SER A 613 -28.52 -15.75 -18.03
C SER A 613 -28.04 -14.37 -17.60
N GLU A 614 -29.00 -13.46 -17.40
CA GLU A 614 -28.74 -12.12 -16.86
C GLU A 614 -28.10 -12.19 -15.47
N GLN A 615 -27.11 -11.34 -15.21
CA GLN A 615 -26.33 -11.31 -13.98
C GLN A 615 -26.55 -9.98 -13.24
N PRO A 616 -26.34 -9.91 -11.91
CA PRO A 616 -26.55 -8.70 -11.12
C PRO A 616 -25.80 -7.45 -11.65
N TRP A 617 -24.66 -7.66 -12.29
CA TRP A 617 -23.81 -6.60 -12.84
C TRP A 617 -24.10 -6.21 -14.30
N ASP A 618 -25.12 -6.75 -14.95
CA ASP A 618 -25.37 -6.52 -16.39
C ASP A 618 -25.89 -5.10 -16.71
N THR A 619 -26.20 -4.30 -15.68
CA THR A 619 -26.40 -2.84 -15.82
C THR A 619 -25.09 -2.13 -16.16
N ILE A 620 -23.95 -2.70 -15.79
CA ILE A 620 -22.62 -2.22 -16.19
C ILE A 620 -22.24 -2.85 -17.54
N HIS A 621 -21.65 -2.07 -18.43
CA HIS A 621 -21.20 -2.54 -19.74
C HIS A 621 -19.70 -2.30 -19.90
N VAL A 622 -18.92 -3.38 -19.89
CA VAL A 622 -17.46 -3.32 -20.04
C VAL A 622 -16.99 -3.36 -21.51
N GLY A 623 -17.90 -3.20 -22.45
CA GLY A 623 -17.67 -3.30 -23.90
C GLY A 623 -17.79 -4.73 -24.46
N LEU A 624 -17.99 -5.74 -23.61
CA LEU A 624 -18.08 -7.13 -24.03
C LEU A 624 -19.52 -7.55 -24.32
N ASN A 625 -19.71 -8.27 -25.41
CA ASN A 625 -20.98 -8.91 -25.71
C ASN A 625 -21.13 -10.24 -24.94
N THR A 626 -22.26 -10.43 -24.25
CA THR A 626 -22.56 -11.65 -23.49
C THR A 626 -22.49 -12.91 -24.37
N TRP A 627 -23.00 -12.86 -25.62
CA TRP A 627 -22.94 -13.97 -26.56
C TRP A 627 -21.50 -14.45 -26.83
N TRP A 628 -20.51 -13.54 -26.79
CA TRP A 628 -19.11 -13.89 -26.98
C TRP A 628 -18.55 -14.66 -25.77
N LEU A 629 -18.92 -14.25 -24.53
CA LEU A 629 -18.56 -15.01 -23.33
C LEU A 629 -19.15 -16.43 -23.36
N VAL A 630 -20.40 -16.60 -23.85
CA VAL A 630 -21.03 -17.91 -24.04
C VAL A 630 -20.22 -18.75 -25.02
N LYS A 631 -19.85 -18.20 -26.19
CA LYS A 631 -19.00 -18.90 -27.16
C LYS A 631 -17.64 -19.32 -26.60
N GLU A 632 -17.02 -18.48 -25.78
CA GLU A 632 -15.76 -18.85 -25.12
C GLU A 632 -15.95 -19.96 -24.09
N TRP A 633 -17.11 -20.01 -23.42
CA TRP A 633 -17.47 -21.14 -22.59
C TRP A 633 -17.65 -22.43 -23.44
N GLU A 634 -18.37 -22.36 -24.57
CA GLU A 634 -18.57 -23.52 -25.49
C GLU A 634 -17.22 -24.07 -25.96
N LYS A 635 -16.26 -23.21 -26.30
CA LYS A 635 -14.89 -23.60 -26.63
C LYS A 635 -14.15 -24.24 -25.45
N ALA A 636 -14.37 -23.76 -24.24
CA ALA A 636 -13.78 -24.33 -23.02
C ALA A 636 -14.21 -25.80 -22.85
N VAL A 637 -15.50 -26.10 -23.02
CA VAL A 637 -16.04 -27.46 -22.88
C VAL A 637 -15.34 -28.45 -23.81
N VAL A 638 -14.94 -28.02 -25.00
CA VAL A 638 -14.24 -28.86 -25.98
C VAL A 638 -12.73 -28.62 -26.01
N ALA A 639 -12.18 -27.91 -25.01
CA ALA A 639 -10.76 -27.59 -24.86
C ALA A 639 -10.13 -26.92 -26.10
N VAL A 640 -10.88 -26.07 -26.81
CA VAL A 640 -10.38 -25.28 -27.96
C VAL A 640 -9.90 -23.92 -27.50
N GLU A 641 -8.68 -23.56 -27.85
CA GLU A 641 -8.06 -22.30 -27.52
C GLU A 641 -8.47 -21.16 -28.47
N THR A 642 -8.44 -19.93 -27.97
CA THR A 642 -8.64 -18.69 -28.72
C THR A 642 -7.35 -17.89 -28.67
N ALA A 643 -6.74 -17.60 -29.80
CA ALA A 643 -5.50 -16.85 -29.91
C ALA A 643 -5.75 -15.35 -29.59
N PRO A 644 -4.74 -14.62 -29.12
CA PRO A 644 -4.86 -13.16 -28.86
C PRO A 644 -5.21 -12.39 -30.14
N CYS A 645 -6.10 -11.40 -30.04
CA CYS A 645 -6.49 -10.62 -31.23
C CYS A 645 -5.40 -9.63 -31.66
N THR A 646 -4.47 -9.24 -30.77
CA THR A 646 -3.29 -8.46 -31.16
C THR A 646 -2.23 -9.26 -31.90
N GLU A 647 -2.38 -10.57 -31.97
CA GLU A 647 -1.51 -11.48 -32.75
C GLU A 647 -2.27 -12.13 -33.94
N ASN A 648 -3.59 -11.89 -34.09
CA ASN A 648 -4.46 -12.55 -35.03
C ASN A 648 -5.59 -11.65 -35.55
N VAL A 649 -6.66 -12.24 -36.09
CA VAL A 649 -7.86 -11.54 -36.53
C VAL A 649 -8.72 -11.08 -35.33
N CYS A 650 -9.56 -10.08 -35.55
CA CYS A 650 -10.53 -9.63 -34.57
C CYS A 650 -11.56 -10.72 -34.25
N HIS A 651 -11.85 -10.93 -32.96
CA HIS A 651 -12.83 -11.92 -32.49
C HIS A 651 -14.27 -11.40 -32.42
N ALA A 652 -14.50 -10.14 -32.75
CA ALA A 652 -15.79 -9.46 -32.68
C ALA A 652 -16.43 -9.52 -31.25
N CYS A 653 -15.60 -9.46 -30.22
CA CYS A 653 -16.07 -9.51 -28.82
C CYS A 653 -16.91 -8.31 -28.40
N GLY A 654 -16.88 -7.21 -29.16
CA GLY A 654 -17.60 -5.96 -28.89
C GLY A 654 -16.69 -4.82 -28.38
N VAL A 655 -15.62 -5.10 -27.65
CA VAL A 655 -14.85 -4.08 -26.90
C VAL A 655 -14.46 -2.87 -27.75
N CYS A 656 -13.87 -3.10 -28.91
CA CYS A 656 -13.38 -2.00 -29.75
C CYS A 656 -14.51 -1.15 -30.36
N THR A 657 -15.64 -1.78 -30.68
CA THR A 657 -16.82 -1.11 -31.27
C THR A 657 -17.67 -0.42 -30.23
N GLU A 658 -17.92 -1.04 -29.07
CA GLU A 658 -18.76 -0.48 -28.02
C GLU A 658 -18.08 0.69 -27.27
N LEU A 659 -16.75 0.62 -27.12
CA LEU A 659 -15.95 1.65 -26.45
C LEU A 659 -15.37 2.68 -27.44
N ASP A 660 -15.65 2.56 -28.73
CA ASP A 660 -15.07 3.39 -29.81
C ASP A 660 -13.55 3.54 -29.67
N THR A 661 -12.84 2.41 -29.62
CA THR A 661 -11.42 2.37 -29.30
C THR A 661 -10.65 1.31 -30.09
N THR A 662 -9.34 1.29 -29.98
CA THR A 662 -8.48 0.35 -30.68
C THR A 662 -7.36 -0.14 -29.76
N HIS A 663 -6.74 -1.29 -30.09
CA HIS A 663 -5.47 -1.68 -29.51
C HIS A 663 -4.36 -0.75 -30.02
N LEU A 664 -3.59 -0.17 -29.13
CA LEU A 664 -2.45 0.69 -29.43
C LEU A 664 -1.16 -0.02 -28.99
N LEU A 665 -0.35 -0.44 -29.94
CA LEU A 665 0.87 -1.23 -29.69
C LEU A 665 2.12 -0.45 -30.08
N ALA A 666 3.21 -0.65 -29.34
CA ALA A 666 4.49 0.00 -29.59
C ALA A 666 5.16 -0.55 -30.89
N ALA A 667 5.09 -1.86 -31.09
CA ALA A 667 5.66 -2.52 -32.28
C ALA A 667 4.73 -3.64 -32.81
N PRO A 668 3.57 -3.31 -33.40
CA PRO A 668 2.65 -4.31 -33.95
C PRO A 668 3.22 -4.96 -35.22
N LYS A 669 2.89 -6.23 -35.43
CA LYS A 669 3.27 -6.91 -36.68
C LYS A 669 2.46 -6.37 -37.84
N PRO A 670 3.07 -5.97 -38.99
CA PRO A 670 2.35 -5.42 -40.12
C PRO A 670 1.29 -6.38 -40.71
N GLU A 671 1.53 -7.69 -40.68
CA GLU A 671 0.57 -8.69 -41.12
C GLU A 671 -0.67 -8.81 -40.24
N VAL A 672 -0.55 -8.49 -38.95
CA VAL A 672 -1.70 -8.42 -38.02
C VAL A 672 -2.53 -7.18 -38.27
N MET A 673 -1.90 -6.00 -38.43
CA MET A 673 -2.61 -4.75 -38.76
C MET A 673 -3.43 -4.86 -40.06
N LYS A 674 -2.94 -5.61 -41.06
CA LYS A 674 -3.67 -5.89 -42.30
C LYS A 674 -4.93 -6.76 -42.10
N LYS A 675 -4.91 -7.63 -41.10
CA LYS A 675 -6.01 -8.61 -40.83
C LYS A 675 -6.96 -8.13 -39.72
N ASN A 676 -6.49 -7.25 -38.81
CA ASN A 676 -7.27 -6.74 -37.70
C ASN A 676 -7.26 -5.20 -37.71
N PRO A 677 -8.36 -4.55 -38.15
CA PRO A 677 -8.44 -3.10 -38.28
C PRO A 677 -8.40 -2.38 -36.91
N PHE A 678 -8.60 -3.10 -35.81
CA PHE A 678 -8.57 -2.55 -34.45
C PHE A 678 -7.17 -2.64 -33.81
N VAL A 679 -6.14 -3.13 -34.51
CA VAL A 679 -4.75 -3.06 -34.06
C VAL A 679 -4.03 -1.95 -34.78
N LYS A 680 -3.54 -0.96 -34.03
CA LYS A 680 -2.81 0.20 -34.57
C LYS A 680 -1.47 0.34 -33.86
N GLU A 681 -0.51 0.91 -34.59
CA GLU A 681 0.76 1.34 -34.05
C GLU A 681 0.60 2.66 -33.33
N LEU A 682 1.34 2.83 -32.24
CA LEU A 682 1.45 4.12 -31.56
C LEU A 682 2.06 5.15 -32.54
N ALA A 683 1.44 6.32 -32.64
CA ALA A 683 2.08 7.45 -33.31
C ALA A 683 3.24 7.92 -32.44
N VAL A 684 4.46 7.70 -32.88
CA VAL A 684 5.64 8.27 -32.23
C VAL A 684 5.67 9.75 -32.61
N THR A 685 5.51 10.63 -31.65
CA THR A 685 5.81 12.05 -31.83
C THR A 685 7.34 12.18 -31.92
N THR A 686 7.85 12.21 -33.13
CA THR A 686 9.26 12.53 -33.36
C THR A 686 9.45 14.02 -33.12
N ASP A 687 9.84 14.41 -31.91
CA ASP A 687 10.61 15.62 -31.73
C ASP A 687 11.95 15.41 -32.45
N GLU A 688 12.25 16.23 -33.44
CA GLU A 688 13.47 16.11 -34.31
C GLU A 688 14.80 16.22 -33.52
N ASP A 689 14.76 16.50 -32.23
CA ASP A 689 15.90 16.51 -31.29
C ASP A 689 16.08 15.21 -30.50
N SER A 690 15.30 14.18 -30.78
CA SER A 690 15.36 12.88 -30.05
C SER A 690 16.48 11.99 -30.59
N HIS A 691 17.37 11.68 -29.72
CA HIS A 691 18.41 10.65 -29.64
C HIS A 691 18.82 9.89 -30.91
N PRO A 692 20.13 9.83 -31.19
CA PRO A 692 20.65 9.07 -32.33
C PRO A 692 20.32 7.59 -32.20
N SER A 693 20.00 6.93 -33.30
CA SER A 693 19.69 5.53 -33.44
C SER A 693 20.58 4.66 -32.54
N LEU A 694 19.95 4.04 -31.54
CA LEU A 694 20.62 3.24 -30.53
C LEU A 694 21.03 1.88 -31.14
N PHE A 695 22.24 1.80 -31.69
CA PHE A 695 22.91 0.53 -31.93
C PHE A 695 23.42 0.00 -30.58
N PHE A 696 22.69 -0.95 -29.99
CA PHE A 696 22.97 -1.45 -28.66
C PHE A 696 24.24 -2.30 -28.63
N THR A 697 25.26 -1.75 -28.05
CA THR A 697 26.39 -2.50 -27.54
C THR A 697 26.06 -2.98 -26.13
N LYS A 698 26.82 -3.97 -25.64
CA LYS A 698 26.72 -4.49 -24.27
C LYS A 698 26.53 -3.35 -23.25
N PRO A 699 25.60 -3.49 -22.27
CA PRO A 699 25.39 -2.45 -21.25
C PRO A 699 26.73 -1.99 -20.67
N PRO A 700 26.96 -0.68 -20.50
CA PRO A 700 28.19 -0.20 -19.89
C PRO A 700 28.32 -0.82 -18.50
N ALA A 701 29.54 -1.25 -18.17
CA ALA A 701 29.81 -1.72 -16.80
C ALA A 701 29.45 -0.61 -15.81
N ALA A 702 28.84 -0.99 -14.69
CA ALA A 702 28.58 -0.03 -13.62
C ALA A 702 29.90 0.72 -13.29
N PRO A 703 29.86 2.05 -13.08
CA PRO A 703 31.07 2.85 -12.85
C PRO A 703 31.88 2.27 -11.69
N GLU A 704 33.19 2.43 -11.74
CA GLU A 704 34.08 1.93 -10.67
C GLU A 704 33.60 2.47 -9.34
N ASN A 705 33.49 1.55 -8.36
CA ASN A 705 32.95 1.84 -7.03
C ASN A 705 34.08 2.21 -6.08
N GLU A 706 35.02 3.04 -6.56
CA GLU A 706 36.13 3.53 -5.78
C GLU A 706 35.65 4.64 -4.85
N VAL A 707 36.06 4.56 -3.58
CA VAL A 707 35.78 5.62 -2.61
C VAL A 707 36.82 6.70 -2.80
N LEU A 708 36.41 7.84 -3.34
CA LEU A 708 37.30 9.01 -3.55
C LEU A 708 37.28 9.95 -2.36
N GLN A 709 36.16 10.04 -1.64
CA GLN A 709 35.99 10.95 -0.51
C GLN A 709 35.09 10.31 0.56
N ARG A 710 35.39 10.58 1.82
CA ARG A 710 34.49 10.31 2.95
C ARG A 710 34.12 11.59 3.64
N ILE A 711 32.81 11.83 3.78
CA ILE A 711 32.26 12.98 4.49
C ILE A 711 31.58 12.50 5.75
N ARG A 712 32.00 13.07 6.89
CA ARG A 712 31.26 13.01 8.15
C ARG A 712 30.37 14.23 8.25
N PHE A 713 29.08 14.02 8.61
CA PHE A 713 28.12 15.10 8.72
C PHE A 713 27.37 15.02 10.04
N ARG A 714 26.92 16.17 10.51
CA ARG A 714 26.07 16.32 11.68
C ARG A 714 24.70 16.80 11.21
N PHE A 715 23.63 16.21 11.77
CA PHE A 715 22.29 16.53 11.36
C PHE A 715 21.30 16.54 12.54
N THR A 716 20.16 17.17 12.33
CA THR A 716 19.04 17.27 13.27
C THR A 716 17.88 16.36 12.84
N LYS A 717 17.02 16.00 13.78
CA LYS A 717 15.74 15.31 13.53
C LYS A 717 14.70 15.81 14.52
N PHE A 718 13.66 16.48 14.02
CA PHE A 718 12.62 17.09 14.86
C PHE A 718 11.20 16.79 14.36
N GLY A 719 10.22 17.27 15.12
CA GLY A 719 8.82 17.31 14.75
C GLY A 719 8.24 15.94 14.47
N ASP A 720 7.43 15.83 13.42
CA ASP A 720 6.72 14.58 13.09
C ASP A 720 7.66 13.46 12.65
N LEU A 721 8.86 13.78 12.18
CA LEU A 721 9.84 12.75 11.83
C LEU A 721 10.44 12.01 13.04
N ARG A 722 10.13 12.42 14.29
CA ARG A 722 10.39 11.58 15.46
C ARG A 722 9.69 10.22 15.39
N PHE A 723 8.64 10.12 14.59
CA PHE A 723 7.82 8.92 14.40
C PHE A 723 8.35 7.93 13.36
N ILE A 724 9.50 8.19 12.72
CA ILE A 724 10.16 7.23 11.82
C ILE A 724 11.29 6.48 12.54
N SER A 725 11.47 5.21 12.19
CA SER A 725 12.51 4.37 12.77
C SER A 725 13.91 4.72 12.24
N HIS A 726 14.94 4.19 12.90
CA HIS A 726 16.32 4.35 12.44
C HIS A 726 16.56 3.76 11.02
N LEU A 727 15.95 2.62 10.71
CA LEU A 727 16.06 2.03 9.37
C LEU A 727 15.35 2.87 8.30
N ASP A 728 14.18 3.41 8.64
CA ASP A 728 13.47 4.32 7.73
C ASP A 728 14.27 5.60 7.50
N LEU A 729 14.93 6.12 8.52
CA LEU A 729 15.83 7.26 8.41
C LEU A 729 17.03 6.97 7.48
N GLN A 730 17.63 5.77 7.56
CA GLN A 730 18.69 5.36 6.62
C GLN A 730 18.17 5.29 5.18
N HIS A 731 16.98 4.76 4.96
CA HIS A 731 16.34 4.73 3.63
C HIS A 731 16.05 6.14 3.11
N LEU A 732 15.56 7.03 3.97
CA LEU A 732 15.32 8.43 3.63
C LEU A 732 16.62 9.11 3.17
N PHE A 733 17.71 8.97 3.89
CA PHE A 733 19.02 9.51 3.50
C PHE A 733 19.55 8.90 2.19
N ALA A 734 19.41 7.59 2.01
CA ALA A 734 19.82 6.92 0.78
C ALA A 734 19.08 7.46 -0.44
N ARG A 735 17.75 7.66 -0.35
CA ARG A 735 16.94 8.26 -1.43
C ARG A 735 17.28 9.73 -1.65
N ALA A 736 17.43 10.52 -0.57
CA ALA A 736 17.80 11.93 -0.65
C ALA A 736 19.16 12.13 -1.31
N SER A 737 20.17 11.28 -1.00
CA SER A 737 21.49 11.35 -1.64
C SER A 737 21.41 11.11 -3.14
N ARG A 738 20.54 10.20 -3.59
CA ARG A 738 20.32 9.93 -5.02
C ARG A 738 19.63 11.10 -5.71
N ARG A 739 18.60 11.70 -5.08
CA ARG A 739 17.95 12.93 -5.58
C ARG A 739 18.93 14.12 -5.62
N ALA A 740 19.84 14.19 -4.67
CA ALA A 740 20.89 15.21 -4.62
C ALA A 740 22.02 14.99 -5.65
N PHE A 741 21.95 13.92 -6.45
CA PHE A 741 23.00 13.49 -7.37
C PHE A 741 24.38 13.37 -6.71
N LEU A 742 24.40 12.91 -5.45
CA LEU A 742 25.63 12.53 -4.75
C LEU A 742 25.94 11.09 -5.08
N ASN A 743 27.07 10.84 -5.75
CA ASN A 743 27.46 9.49 -6.14
C ASN A 743 28.00 8.73 -4.92
N VAL A 744 27.09 8.15 -4.15
CA VAL A 744 27.44 7.33 -2.99
C VAL A 744 28.09 6.02 -3.44
N ALA A 745 29.21 5.64 -2.83
CA ALA A 745 29.85 4.36 -3.05
C ALA A 745 29.03 3.23 -2.43
N TYR A 746 29.14 2.02 -3.01
CA TYR A 746 28.38 0.85 -2.57
C TYR A 746 29.30 -0.24 -1.99
N THR A 747 28.74 -1.10 -1.16
CA THR A 747 29.44 -2.28 -0.65
C THR A 747 29.71 -3.28 -1.77
N LYS A 748 30.81 -4.03 -1.67
CA LYS A 748 31.11 -5.15 -2.58
C LYS A 748 30.37 -6.38 -2.08
N GLY A 749 29.45 -6.93 -2.88
CA GLY A 749 28.70 -8.12 -2.51
C GLY A 749 27.53 -8.39 -3.41
N PHE A 750 26.75 -9.40 -3.07
CA PHE A 750 25.60 -9.88 -3.86
C PHE A 750 24.43 -8.87 -3.88
N ASN A 751 24.25 -8.13 -2.78
CA ASN A 751 23.28 -7.05 -2.63
C ASN A 751 24.04 -5.78 -2.23
N PRO A 752 24.53 -4.99 -3.21
CA PRO A 752 25.24 -3.77 -2.91
C PRO A 752 24.36 -2.78 -2.15
N ALA A 753 24.79 -2.34 -0.99
CA ALA A 753 24.12 -1.31 -0.20
C ALA A 753 24.94 -0.01 -0.25
N PRO A 754 24.30 1.18 -0.24
CA PRO A 754 25.01 2.45 -0.18
C PRO A 754 25.85 2.52 1.11
N ARG A 755 27.10 3.01 0.99
CA ARG A 755 28.01 3.19 2.12
C ARG A 755 27.69 4.49 2.84
N LEU A 756 26.53 4.51 3.47
CA LEU A 756 26.01 5.57 4.33
C LEU A 756 25.70 4.97 5.68
N ASN A 757 26.34 5.46 6.73
CA ASN A 757 26.26 4.93 8.08
C ASN A 757 25.87 6.04 9.05
N LEU A 758 24.94 5.76 9.95
CA LEU A 758 24.60 6.62 11.08
C LEU A 758 25.25 6.06 12.34
N ALA A 759 25.73 6.94 13.21
CA ALA A 759 26.56 6.56 14.36
C ALA A 759 25.84 5.65 15.35
N ALA A 760 24.59 5.96 15.63
CA ALA A 760 23.79 5.28 16.63
C ALA A 760 22.33 5.22 16.25
N PRO A 761 21.61 4.15 16.56
CA PRO A 761 20.16 4.14 16.44
C PRO A 761 19.55 5.23 17.31
N LEU A 762 18.72 6.09 16.69
CA LEU A 762 17.82 6.97 17.41
C LEU A 762 16.48 6.26 17.55
N ALA A 763 15.99 6.11 18.77
CA ALA A 763 14.76 5.39 19.02
C ALA A 763 13.54 6.13 18.42
N LEU A 764 12.48 5.38 18.17
CA LEU A 764 11.19 5.93 17.78
C LEU A 764 10.72 6.94 18.85
N PHE A 765 10.03 7.99 18.46
CA PHE A 765 9.55 9.11 19.30
C PHE A 765 10.63 10.07 19.82
N GLN A 766 11.90 9.84 19.51
CA GLN A 766 12.98 10.73 19.95
C GLN A 766 13.35 11.73 18.87
N GLU A 767 13.55 12.95 19.31
CA GLU A 767 14.13 14.04 18.52
C GLU A 767 15.66 14.07 18.72
N SER A 768 16.36 14.80 17.84
CA SER A 768 17.80 15.01 18.02
C SER A 768 18.25 16.36 17.48
N GLU A 769 19.10 17.03 18.25
CA GLU A 769 19.82 18.26 17.87
C GLU A 769 21.12 17.95 17.14
N SER A 770 21.68 16.74 17.29
CA SER A 770 23.03 16.45 16.84
C SER A 770 23.29 14.95 16.66
N GLU A 771 22.79 14.41 15.56
CA GLU A 771 23.17 13.09 15.08
C GLU A 771 24.41 13.17 14.21
N VAL A 772 25.16 12.07 14.09
CA VAL A 772 26.37 11.98 13.28
C VAL A 772 26.23 10.85 12.26
N GLY A 773 26.50 11.15 11.00
CA GLY A 773 26.55 10.18 9.91
C GLY A 773 27.86 10.27 9.13
N GLU A 774 28.16 9.21 8.40
CA GLU A 774 29.26 9.14 7.43
C GLU A 774 28.75 8.64 6.09
N VAL A 775 29.26 9.21 5.01
CA VAL A 775 28.98 8.75 3.65
C VAL A 775 30.28 8.66 2.86
N ASP A 776 30.46 7.53 2.15
CA ASP A 776 31.54 7.35 1.19
C ASP A 776 31.04 7.75 -0.20
N LEU A 777 31.75 8.64 -0.86
CA LEU A 777 31.43 9.14 -2.20
C LEU A 777 32.43 8.61 -3.23
N SER A 778 31.96 8.29 -4.42
CA SER A 778 32.75 8.02 -5.61
C SER A 778 32.90 9.27 -6.52
N MET A 779 32.80 10.43 -5.89
CA MET A 779 33.06 11.76 -6.47
C MET A 779 33.65 12.68 -5.40
N ILE A 780 34.31 13.77 -5.80
CA ILE A 780 34.76 14.80 -4.89
C ILE A 780 33.75 15.97 -4.94
N VAL A 781 33.31 16.42 -3.78
CA VAL A 781 32.39 17.54 -3.61
C VAL A 781 32.85 18.38 -2.41
N SER A 782 32.68 19.71 -2.48
CA SER A 782 32.96 20.55 -1.31
C SER A 782 31.93 20.31 -0.21
N THR A 783 32.29 20.52 1.05
CA THR A 783 31.38 20.35 2.18
C THR A 783 30.15 21.26 2.10
N ASP A 784 30.32 22.48 1.61
CA ASP A 784 29.23 23.45 1.45
C ASP A 784 28.24 23.01 0.35
N ASP A 785 28.76 22.53 -0.79
CA ASP A 785 27.94 21.99 -1.89
C ASP A 785 27.23 20.69 -1.45
N PHE A 786 27.92 19.83 -0.67
CA PHE A 786 27.31 18.64 -0.08
C PHE A 786 26.13 19.02 0.80
N ILE A 787 26.30 19.96 1.74
CA ILE A 787 25.22 20.41 2.64
C ILE A 787 24.07 21.00 1.84
N ALA A 788 24.35 21.92 0.92
CA ALA A 788 23.32 22.59 0.14
C ALA A 788 22.49 21.60 -0.70
N ARG A 789 23.16 20.71 -1.45
CA ARG A 789 22.50 19.72 -2.30
C ARG A 789 21.71 18.71 -1.50
N PHE A 790 22.24 18.24 -0.36
CA PHE A 790 21.56 17.24 0.44
C PHE A 790 20.34 17.85 1.15
N ASN A 791 20.48 19.02 1.79
CA ASN A 791 19.37 19.69 2.48
C ASN A 791 18.21 20.06 1.54
N ALA A 792 18.50 20.37 0.27
CA ALA A 792 17.47 20.61 -0.74
C ALA A 792 16.61 19.35 -1.03
N GLN A 793 17.05 18.17 -0.61
CA GLN A 793 16.39 16.89 -0.85
C GLN A 793 15.92 16.21 0.45
N LEU A 794 16.07 16.88 1.58
CA LEU A 794 15.59 16.40 2.88
C LEU A 794 14.30 17.13 3.29
N PRO A 795 13.42 16.50 4.05
CA PRO A 795 12.29 17.19 4.67
C PRO A 795 12.81 18.24 5.66
N PRO A 796 12.04 19.34 5.91
CA PRO A 796 12.52 20.47 6.73
C PRO A 796 12.85 20.10 8.17
N GLU A 797 12.28 19.00 8.68
CA GLU A 797 12.52 18.50 10.04
C GLU A 797 13.89 17.80 10.20
N ILE A 798 14.57 17.50 9.08
CA ILE A 798 15.92 16.94 9.07
C ILE A 798 16.84 17.89 8.32
N GLN A 799 17.87 18.41 8.98
CA GLN A 799 18.82 19.32 8.39
C GLN A 799 20.26 18.86 8.68
N ILE A 800 21.10 18.79 7.65
CA ILE A 800 22.54 18.69 7.83
C ILE A 800 23.05 20.07 8.20
N ILE A 801 23.61 20.19 9.40
CA ILE A 801 24.04 21.46 9.98
C ILE A 801 25.54 21.68 9.86
N GLU A 802 26.32 20.63 9.65
CA GLU A 802 27.77 20.68 9.53
C GLU A 802 28.28 19.46 8.78
N ALA A 803 29.30 19.62 7.96
CA ALA A 803 29.98 18.54 7.27
C ALA A 803 31.49 18.77 7.19
N ARG A 804 32.27 17.69 7.21
CA ARG A 804 33.72 17.75 6.99
C ARG A 804 34.21 16.50 6.28
N GLU A 805 35.27 16.66 5.53
CA GLU A 805 36.00 15.55 4.96
C GLU A 805 36.87 14.86 6.02
N ILE A 806 36.87 13.54 6.01
CA ILE A 806 37.72 12.73 6.88
C ILE A 806 38.47 11.66 6.09
N PRO A 807 39.63 11.17 6.57
CA PRO A 807 40.35 10.08 5.92
C PRO A 807 39.47 8.82 5.81
N VAL A 808 39.57 8.13 4.66
CA VAL A 808 38.91 6.85 4.49
C VAL A 808 39.61 5.79 5.37
N SER A 809 38.93 5.30 6.39
CA SER A 809 39.45 4.30 7.33
C SER A 809 38.51 3.10 7.44
N ASN A 810 39.03 1.98 7.97
CA ASN A 810 38.24 0.79 8.25
C ASN A 810 37.56 0.81 9.63
N ILE A 811 37.77 1.88 10.41
CA ILE A 811 37.16 2.05 11.72
C ILE A 811 35.71 2.47 11.52
N SER A 812 34.77 1.71 12.08
CA SER A 812 33.34 2.07 11.98
C SER A 812 33.01 3.20 12.94
N LEU A 813 32.11 4.12 12.50
CA LEU A 813 31.63 5.22 13.33
C LEU A 813 31.03 4.73 14.66
N ALA A 814 30.29 3.63 14.63
CA ALA A 814 29.71 3.02 15.83
C ALA A 814 30.76 2.50 16.83
N SER A 815 31.95 2.10 16.37
CA SER A 815 33.00 1.57 17.26
C SER A 815 33.72 2.63 18.09
N ILE A 816 33.68 3.88 17.67
CA ILE A 816 34.30 5.00 18.39
C ILE A 816 33.30 5.74 19.31
N LEU A 817 32.03 5.35 19.29
CA LEU A 817 30.97 5.93 20.10
C LEU A 817 31.18 5.53 21.58
N GLY A 818 31.09 6.49 22.49
CA GLY A 818 31.27 6.30 23.97
C GLY A 818 29.99 6.61 24.75
N SER A 819 29.44 7.78 24.58
CA SER A 819 28.24 8.24 25.31
C SER A 819 27.33 9.13 24.47
N ALA A 820 26.14 9.35 24.96
CA ALA A 820 25.19 10.30 24.41
C ALA A 820 24.56 11.16 25.51
N THR A 821 24.37 12.41 25.22
CA THR A 821 23.67 13.36 26.10
C THR A 821 22.24 13.52 25.65
N TYR A 822 21.31 13.47 26.58
CA TYR A 822 19.87 13.61 26.33
C TYR A 822 19.29 14.70 27.21
N ARG A 823 18.27 15.37 26.68
CA ARG A 823 17.40 16.27 27.42
C ARG A 823 16.00 15.63 27.45
N ALA A 824 15.44 15.43 28.63
CA ALA A 824 14.10 14.96 28.84
C ALA A 824 13.26 16.06 29.50
N THR A 825 12.26 16.57 28.81
CA THR A 825 11.39 17.64 29.29
C THR A 825 10.00 17.10 29.59
N ILE A 826 9.40 17.45 30.70
CA ILE A 826 8.03 17.07 31.04
C ILE A 826 7.10 17.85 30.13
N VAL A 827 6.31 17.09 29.35
CA VAL A 827 5.27 17.64 28.47
C VAL A 827 3.95 17.73 29.21
N ARG A 828 3.71 16.80 30.16
CA ARG A 828 2.46 16.69 30.87
C ARG A 828 2.56 15.80 32.11
N LEU A 829 1.60 16.02 33.04
CA LEU A 829 1.34 15.19 34.21
C LEU A 829 -0.09 14.64 34.12
N ALA A 830 -0.30 13.35 34.39
CA ALA A 830 -1.61 12.74 34.52
C ALA A 830 -2.09 12.82 35.98
N ASP A 831 -3.15 13.56 36.22
CA ASP A 831 -3.47 14.07 37.59
C ASP A 831 -4.44 13.22 38.43
N SER A 832 -5.08 12.14 37.91
CA SER A 832 -6.07 11.41 38.71
C SER A 832 -6.06 9.90 38.58
N ASN A 833 -6.38 9.21 39.68
CA ASN A 833 -6.57 7.76 39.72
C ASN A 833 -7.73 7.29 38.81
N ALA A 834 -8.71 8.14 38.48
CA ALA A 834 -9.80 7.82 37.56
C ALA A 834 -9.32 7.85 36.11
N GLU A 835 -8.43 8.78 35.76
CA GLU A 835 -7.78 8.83 34.45
C GLU A 835 -6.83 7.64 34.29
N ARG A 836 -6.13 7.26 35.36
CA ARG A 836 -5.26 6.08 35.39
C ARG A 836 -6.04 4.77 35.22
N ALA A 837 -7.21 4.62 35.84
CA ALA A 837 -8.08 3.45 35.67
C ALA A 837 -8.68 3.36 34.25
N GLN A 838 -8.96 4.49 33.62
CA GLN A 838 -9.35 4.54 32.20
C GLN A 838 -8.17 4.17 31.29
N LEU A 839 -6.98 4.63 31.60
CA LEU A 839 -5.75 4.29 30.87
C LEU A 839 -5.37 2.81 31.02
N ASP A 840 -5.56 2.21 32.18
CA ASP A 840 -5.32 0.80 32.45
C ASP A 840 -6.35 -0.12 31.76
N SER A 841 -7.51 0.39 31.35
CA SER A 841 -8.54 -0.35 30.61
C SER A 841 -8.27 -0.46 29.10
N PHE A 842 -7.34 0.35 28.56
CA PHE A 842 -6.89 0.18 27.21
C PHE A 842 -5.86 -0.94 27.10
N PRO A 843 -5.89 -1.74 26.07
CA PRO A 843 -4.80 -2.68 25.82
C PRO A 843 -3.51 -1.86 25.75
N ARG A 844 -2.68 -1.97 26.78
CA ARG A 844 -1.33 -1.40 26.78
C ARG A 844 -0.64 -2.01 25.59
N ILE A 845 -0.51 -1.23 24.54
CA ILE A 845 0.35 -1.60 23.44
C ILE A 845 1.69 -1.82 24.11
N ALA A 846 2.20 -3.04 24.01
CA ALA A 846 3.50 -3.39 24.58
C ALA A 846 4.52 -2.46 23.97
N TYR A 847 4.79 -1.36 24.68
CA TYR A 847 5.69 -0.36 24.22
C TYR A 847 7.01 -1.01 24.04
N ALA A 848 7.57 -0.88 22.91
CA ALA A 848 8.99 -1.06 22.81
C ALA A 848 9.61 -0.21 23.91
N PRO A 849 10.41 -0.78 24.82
CA PRO A 849 10.95 -0.09 25.99
C PRO A 849 11.83 1.11 25.65
N GLU A 850 11.74 1.58 24.46
CA GLU A 850 12.55 2.58 23.79
C GLU A 850 11.82 3.89 23.60
N GLY A 851 10.50 3.90 23.75
CA GLY A 851 9.70 5.11 23.59
C GLY A 851 9.57 5.90 24.86
N GLY A 852 9.59 7.18 24.76
CA GLY A 852 9.12 8.05 25.81
C GLY A 852 7.71 7.65 26.19
N LEU A 853 7.36 7.92 27.38
CA LEU A 853 6.09 7.67 27.93
C LEU A 853 5.00 8.03 27.02
N CYS A 854 4.21 7.09 26.73
CA CYS A 854 3.00 7.41 26.16
C CYS A 854 1.87 7.12 27.04
N THR A 855 1.13 8.09 27.38
CA THR A 855 -0.23 7.86 27.74
C THR A 855 -1.05 8.99 27.39
N LEU A 856 -2.05 8.80 26.68
CA LEU A 856 -3.15 9.55 26.77
C LEU A 856 -4.31 9.18 26.24
N VAL A 857 -5.27 9.38 26.91
CA VAL A 857 -6.48 9.59 26.30
C VAL A 857 -7.56 10.15 27.13
N GLY A 858 -8.06 11.17 26.69
CA GLY A 858 -9.30 11.71 27.13
C GLY A 858 -10.07 12.25 25.94
N SER A 859 -11.34 12.53 26.08
CA SER A 859 -12.07 13.34 25.10
C SER A 859 -11.33 14.65 24.86
N MET A 860 -11.58 15.32 23.72
CA MET A 860 -10.99 16.64 23.45
C MET A 860 -11.15 17.64 24.63
N GLN A 861 -12.20 17.47 25.43
CA GLN A 861 -12.40 18.27 26.66
C GLN A 861 -11.44 17.87 27.79
N GLN A 862 -11.03 16.59 27.88
CA GLN A 862 -10.03 16.15 28.86
C GLN A 862 -8.62 16.52 28.40
N ALA A 863 -8.31 16.41 27.12
CA ALA A 863 -7.06 16.92 26.54
C ALA A 863 -6.88 18.44 26.79
N ALA A 864 -7.97 19.20 26.71
CA ALA A 864 -7.95 20.61 27.03
C ALA A 864 -7.69 20.91 28.53
N ARG A 865 -8.11 20.00 29.42
CA ARG A 865 -7.84 20.12 30.86
C ARG A 865 -6.40 19.74 31.23
N LEU A 866 -5.80 18.82 30.52
CA LEU A 866 -4.42 18.36 30.73
C LEU A 866 -3.37 19.34 30.18
N ARG A 867 -3.78 20.40 29.49
CA ARG A 867 -2.91 21.41 28.86
C ARG A 867 -2.26 22.40 29.74
N LYS A 868 -2.72 22.56 30.95
CA LYS A 868 -2.09 23.49 31.90
C LYS A 868 -1.05 22.73 32.71
N LEU A 869 0.22 23.13 32.61
CA LEU A 869 1.15 22.86 33.67
C LEU A 869 0.48 23.32 34.98
N PRO A 870 0.55 22.51 36.04
CA PRO A 870 -0.03 22.90 37.32
C PRO A 870 0.44 24.31 37.69
N ASP A 871 -0.41 25.05 38.40
CA ASP A 871 -0.05 26.37 38.90
C ASP A 871 1.29 26.35 39.67
N SER A 872 1.89 27.51 39.83
CA SER A 872 3.25 27.63 40.34
C SER A 872 3.47 26.96 41.72
N ALA A 873 2.44 26.72 42.49
CA ALA A 873 2.52 26.11 43.83
C ALA A 873 2.63 24.55 43.72
N SER A 874 1.81 23.92 42.88
CA SER A 874 1.87 22.47 42.66
C SER A 874 3.19 22.08 41.97
N CYS A 875 3.67 22.90 41.07
CA CYS A 875 4.97 22.76 40.43
C CYS A 875 6.15 22.84 41.41
N SER A 876 6.08 23.71 42.40
CA SER A 876 7.15 23.88 43.40
C SER A 876 7.33 22.63 44.27
N ALA A 877 6.26 22.04 44.76
CA ALA A 877 6.31 20.80 45.53
C ALA A 877 6.87 19.64 44.73
N TYR A 878 6.46 19.53 43.49
CA TYR A 878 6.88 18.47 42.56
C TYR A 878 8.38 18.58 42.18
N ARG A 879 8.88 19.79 42.00
CA ARG A 879 10.30 20.09 41.76
C ARG A 879 11.20 19.57 42.86
N THR A 880 10.83 19.83 44.12
CA THR A 880 11.56 19.35 45.28
C THR A 880 11.58 17.82 45.33
N VAL A 881 10.48 17.19 44.97
CA VAL A 881 10.39 15.69 44.88
C VAL A 881 11.27 15.17 43.75
N LEU A 882 11.23 15.78 42.57
CA LEU A 882 12.01 15.33 41.40
C LEU A 882 13.52 15.52 41.65
N ASP A 883 13.93 16.64 42.25
CA ASP A 883 15.34 16.87 42.58
C ASP A 883 15.85 15.85 43.63
N LYS A 884 15.03 15.55 44.63
CA LYS A 884 15.33 14.49 45.60
C LYS A 884 15.44 13.12 44.96
N LEU A 885 14.49 12.78 44.05
CA LEU A 885 14.51 11.48 43.31
C LEU A 885 15.78 11.36 42.45
N VAL A 886 16.20 12.44 41.79
CA VAL A 886 17.45 12.50 41.03
C VAL A 886 18.66 12.25 41.92
N GLN A 887 18.73 12.90 43.11
CA GLN A 887 19.82 12.70 44.07
C GLN A 887 19.82 11.29 44.66
N ASP A 888 18.64 10.77 45.02
CA ASP A 888 18.49 9.40 45.54
C ASP A 888 18.89 8.34 44.47
N LEU A 889 18.57 8.61 43.22
CA LEU A 889 18.94 7.70 42.11
C LEU A 889 20.46 7.69 41.87
N LEU A 890 21.09 8.86 41.92
CA LEU A 890 22.54 9.00 41.76
C LEU A 890 23.33 8.39 42.94
N ALA A 891 22.74 8.38 44.14
CA ALA A 891 23.33 7.80 45.34
C ALA A 891 23.31 6.26 45.35
N LYS A 892 22.50 5.61 44.52
CA LYS A 892 22.43 4.15 44.44
C LYS A 892 23.63 3.58 43.71
N GLU A 893 24.28 2.55 44.30
CA GLU A 893 25.41 1.84 43.69
C GLU A 893 24.93 0.93 42.56
N GLU A 894 23.66 0.47 42.64
CA GLU A 894 23.04 -0.41 41.65
C GLU A 894 21.64 0.07 41.28
N LEU A 895 21.33 0.03 39.99
CA LEU A 895 19.99 0.30 39.43
C LEU A 895 19.57 -0.89 38.60
N PHE A 896 18.59 -1.61 39.08
CA PHE A 896 18.07 -2.78 38.38
C PHE A 896 16.83 -2.43 37.56
N LEU A 897 16.89 -2.72 36.28
CA LEU A 897 15.76 -2.70 35.38
C LEU A 897 15.15 -4.11 35.34
N GLN A 898 13.85 -4.23 35.61
CA GLN A 898 13.12 -5.45 35.44
C GLN A 898 12.83 -5.63 33.94
N LEU A 899 13.44 -6.64 33.31
CA LEU A 899 13.18 -6.91 31.91
C LEU A 899 11.83 -7.65 31.77
N PRO A 900 10.99 -7.31 30.78
CA PRO A 900 9.74 -8.03 30.55
C PRO A 900 10.04 -9.51 30.28
N ASP A 901 9.18 -10.38 30.79
CA ASP A 901 9.30 -11.83 30.60
C ASP A 901 9.27 -12.18 29.10
N SER A 902 10.23 -13.00 28.68
CA SER A 902 10.34 -13.42 27.28
C SER A 902 9.15 -14.26 26.79
N SER A 903 8.20 -14.60 27.68
CA SER A 903 6.97 -15.31 27.37
C SER A 903 5.95 -14.45 26.57
N GLU A 904 5.95 -13.15 26.73
CA GLU A 904 5.06 -12.27 25.93
C GLU A 904 5.53 -12.08 24.47
N LYS A 905 6.85 -12.19 24.22
CA LYS A 905 7.39 -12.19 22.84
C LYS A 905 7.28 -13.56 22.14
N ALA A 906 7.08 -14.63 22.86
CA ALA A 906 6.96 -15.98 22.29
C ALA A 906 5.57 -16.26 21.68
N GLY A 907 4.53 -15.52 22.07
CA GLY A 907 3.18 -15.68 21.55
C GLY A 907 3.02 -15.35 20.06
N SER A 908 3.86 -14.48 19.51
CA SER A 908 3.79 -14.09 18.10
C SER A 908 4.75 -14.88 17.17
N LEU A 909 5.66 -15.69 17.72
CA LEU A 909 6.66 -16.47 16.97
C LEU A 909 6.42 -17.99 17.00
N LEU A 910 5.43 -18.47 17.76
CA LEU A 910 5.20 -19.91 17.98
C LEU A 910 4.32 -20.59 16.91
N HIS A 911 3.88 -19.89 15.88
CA HIS A 911 3.12 -20.52 14.78
C HIS A 911 3.99 -21.02 13.61
N SER A 912 5.31 -21.03 13.73
CA SER A 912 6.21 -21.42 12.61
C SER A 912 7.22 -22.53 12.92
N LEU A 913 7.04 -23.37 13.96
CA LEU A 913 7.93 -24.51 14.17
C LEU A 913 7.16 -25.84 14.29
N PRO A 914 7.66 -26.94 13.67
CA PRO A 914 6.99 -28.23 13.69
C PRO A 914 7.13 -28.91 15.05
N SER A 915 6.05 -29.58 15.45
CA SER A 915 5.88 -30.32 16.67
C SER A 915 6.97 -31.38 16.91
N GLY A 916 7.79 -31.17 17.93
CA GLY A 916 8.71 -32.16 18.47
C GLY A 916 8.88 -31.93 19.95
N LYS A 917 8.36 -32.88 20.72
CA LYS A 917 8.37 -33.09 22.16
C LYS A 917 9.44 -32.32 22.94
N THR A 918 9.04 -31.39 23.78
CA THR A 918 9.78 -30.98 24.96
C THR A 918 8.82 -30.90 26.15
N THR A 919 9.25 -31.54 27.23
CA THR A 919 8.47 -31.77 28.43
C THR A 919 8.31 -30.48 29.25
N THR A 920 7.12 -30.25 29.76
CA THR A 920 6.67 -29.07 30.51
C THR A 920 7.38 -28.81 31.84
N THR A 921 8.38 -29.58 32.21
CA THR A 921 9.07 -29.51 33.52
C THR A 921 10.40 -28.73 33.52
N GLU A 922 10.97 -28.42 32.36
CA GLU A 922 12.19 -27.61 32.27
C GLU A 922 11.97 -26.11 32.05
N LEU A 923 10.74 -25.71 31.72
CA LEU A 923 10.38 -24.29 31.51
C LEU A 923 10.09 -23.54 32.83
N ALA A 924 9.84 -24.25 33.92
CA ALA A 924 9.50 -23.61 35.19
C ALA A 924 10.73 -23.13 36.01
N ALA A 925 11.94 -23.53 35.67
CA ALA A 925 13.16 -23.17 36.41
C ALA A 925 13.93 -21.98 35.84
N SER A 926 13.53 -21.39 34.69
CA SER A 926 14.26 -20.28 34.09
C SER A 926 13.60 -18.89 34.32
N ASN A 927 12.50 -18.83 35.04
CA ASN A 927 11.70 -17.62 35.29
C ASN A 927 12.13 -16.81 36.52
N ALA A 928 13.42 -16.78 36.85
CA ALA A 928 13.93 -15.67 37.65
C ALA A 928 14.00 -14.45 36.73
N ALA A 929 13.17 -13.42 36.99
CA ALA A 929 13.16 -12.16 36.25
C ALA A 929 14.59 -11.69 35.99
N LYS A 930 15.01 -11.62 34.73
CA LYS A 930 16.35 -11.14 34.39
C LYS A 930 16.42 -9.66 34.74
N ARG A 931 17.15 -9.32 35.75
CA ARG A 931 17.44 -7.94 36.17
C ARG A 931 18.72 -7.46 35.48
N LYS A 932 18.68 -6.30 34.88
CA LYS A 932 19.86 -5.66 34.27
C LYS A 932 20.27 -4.47 35.13
N ASN A 933 21.49 -4.46 35.65
CA ASN A 933 22.03 -3.29 36.33
C ASN A 933 22.46 -2.24 35.30
N ILE A 934 21.80 -1.09 35.29
CA ILE A 934 22.06 0.02 34.37
C ILE A 934 22.88 1.15 35.01
N ARG A 935 23.12 1.12 36.32
CA ARG A 935 23.81 2.20 37.05
C ARG A 935 25.18 2.57 36.50
N PRO A 936 26.05 1.61 36.11
CA PRO A 936 27.37 1.93 35.54
C PRO A 936 27.30 2.74 34.24
N GLY A 937 26.18 2.66 33.53
CA GLY A 937 25.99 3.40 32.28
C GLY A 937 25.33 4.76 32.44
N VAL A 938 24.90 5.14 33.64
CA VAL A 938 24.39 6.49 33.92
C VAL A 938 25.54 7.36 34.34
N LEU A 939 26.13 8.08 33.39
CA LEU A 939 27.35 8.88 33.61
C LEU A 939 27.04 10.20 34.33
N SER A 940 25.94 10.85 33.99
CA SER A 940 25.44 12.03 34.74
C SER A 940 23.91 12.12 34.60
N LEU A 941 23.29 12.77 35.60
CA LEU A 941 21.87 13.10 35.62
C LEU A 941 21.69 14.40 36.40
N LYS A 942 21.02 15.40 35.82
CA LYS A 942 20.81 16.73 36.43
C LYS A 942 19.43 17.27 36.13
N LEU A 943 18.81 17.94 37.07
CA LEU A 943 17.67 18.82 36.80
C LEU A 943 18.23 20.20 36.38
N VAL A 944 18.10 20.52 35.05
CA VAL A 944 18.70 21.73 34.46
C VAL A 944 17.73 22.90 34.41
N ASP A 945 16.44 22.62 34.26
CA ASP A 945 15.39 23.65 34.36
C ASP A 945 14.26 23.18 35.27
N PRO A 946 14.28 23.62 36.52
CA PRO A 946 13.21 23.31 37.46
C PRO A 946 11.84 23.86 37.07
N SER A 947 11.78 24.89 36.22
CA SER A 947 10.51 25.51 35.81
C SER A 947 9.73 24.65 34.82
N THR A 948 10.41 23.87 34.01
CA THR A 948 9.84 22.94 33.02
C THR A 948 10.01 21.49 33.43
N GLY A 949 10.68 21.18 34.54
CA GLY A 949 11.03 19.82 34.95
C GLY A 949 12.02 19.16 33.97
N THR A 950 12.91 19.93 33.32
CA THR A 950 13.83 19.41 32.32
C THR A 950 15.04 18.78 32.98
N LEU A 951 15.26 17.50 32.66
CA LEU A 951 16.42 16.71 33.05
C LEU A 951 17.44 16.67 31.92
N GLU A 952 18.72 16.78 32.26
CA GLU A 952 19.83 16.45 31.39
C GLU A 952 20.53 15.18 31.90
N MET A 953 20.78 14.22 31.00
CA MET A 953 21.44 12.97 31.34
C MET A 953 22.52 12.61 30.31
N GLU A 954 23.66 12.16 30.77
CA GLU A 954 24.69 11.54 29.95
C GLU A 954 24.70 10.05 30.20
N LEU A 955 24.50 9.26 29.16
CA LEU A 955 24.35 7.82 29.22
C LEU A 955 25.39 7.14 28.37
N ALA A 956 25.93 6.00 28.85
CA ALA A 956 26.82 5.17 28.07
C ALA A 956 26.11 4.65 26.81
N HIS A 957 26.77 4.82 25.67
CA HIS A 957 26.20 4.46 24.36
C HIS A 957 27.29 3.95 23.43
N GLY A 958 27.70 2.73 23.63
CA GLY A 958 28.79 2.09 22.88
C GLY A 958 28.76 0.57 22.97
N PRO A 959 29.72 -0.12 22.34
CA PRO A 959 29.74 -1.59 22.27
C PRO A 959 29.80 -2.29 23.63
N ALA A 960 30.42 -1.64 24.62
CA ALA A 960 30.62 -2.24 25.97
C ALA A 960 29.35 -2.09 26.84
N MET A 961 28.64 -0.97 26.75
CA MET A 961 27.42 -0.71 27.51
C MET A 961 26.53 0.27 26.76
N HIS A 962 25.23 -0.01 26.77
CA HIS A 962 24.20 0.84 26.18
C HIS A 962 23.06 1.01 27.19
N VAL A 963 22.80 2.25 27.62
CA VAL A 963 21.68 2.63 28.51
C VAL A 963 20.76 3.58 27.76
N LYS A 964 19.48 3.31 27.84
CA LYS A 964 18.45 4.12 27.18
C LYS A 964 17.89 5.18 28.15
N PRO A 965 17.55 6.40 27.68
CA PRO A 965 16.95 7.45 28.52
C PRO A 965 15.70 6.96 29.27
N ASN A 966 14.83 6.22 28.61
CA ASN A 966 13.60 5.70 29.21
C ASN A 966 13.86 4.73 30.37
N ASP A 967 14.95 3.96 30.32
CA ASP A 967 15.31 3.07 31.40
C ASP A 967 15.66 3.85 32.68
N VAL A 968 16.29 5.03 32.49
CA VAL A 968 16.60 5.94 33.60
C VAL A 968 15.36 6.62 34.11
N LEU A 969 14.50 7.13 33.22
CA LEU A 969 13.26 7.81 33.57
C LEU A 969 12.27 6.89 34.31
N LYS A 970 12.21 5.60 33.96
CA LYS A 970 11.44 4.60 34.72
C LYS A 970 11.94 4.41 36.16
N CYS A 971 13.24 4.50 36.40
CA CYS A 971 13.80 4.42 37.74
C CYS A 971 13.50 5.64 38.61
N LEU A 972 13.06 6.74 38.01
CA LEU A 972 12.60 7.94 38.77
C LEU A 972 11.15 7.82 39.23
N GLN A 973 10.43 6.76 38.87
CA GLN A 973 9.06 6.49 39.31
C GLN A 973 9.10 5.36 40.35
N PRO A 974 9.05 5.66 41.67
CA PRO A 974 9.04 4.61 42.68
C PRO A 974 7.76 3.77 42.63
N GLU A 975 7.91 2.45 42.77
CA GLU A 975 6.79 1.50 42.75
C GLU A 975 5.78 1.74 43.90
N ASP A 976 6.22 2.37 45.00
CA ASP A 976 5.46 2.46 46.25
C ASP A 976 4.77 3.81 46.50
N GLN A 977 4.89 4.78 45.58
CA GLN A 977 4.25 6.11 45.77
C GLN A 977 3.38 6.44 44.57
N PRO A 978 2.11 6.89 44.77
CA PRO A 978 1.25 7.33 43.68
C PRO A 978 1.68 8.73 43.20
N LEU A 979 2.76 8.78 42.43
CA LEU A 979 3.14 9.96 41.67
C LEU A 979 2.32 10.00 40.38
N PRO A 980 1.92 11.19 39.92
CA PRO A 980 1.29 11.34 38.61
C PRO A 980 2.21 10.79 37.51
N GLU A 981 1.62 10.17 36.52
CA GLU A 981 2.38 9.65 35.38
C GLU A 981 2.96 10.83 34.58
N ILE A 982 4.28 10.77 34.31
CA ILE A 982 5.00 11.86 33.65
C ILE A 982 5.21 11.52 32.21
N VAL A 983 4.75 12.39 31.31
CA VAL A 983 5.05 12.30 29.88
C VAL A 983 6.29 13.12 29.57
N TRP A 984 7.29 12.47 28.98
CA TRP A 984 8.59 13.07 28.65
C TRP A 984 8.76 13.26 27.16
N ARG A 985 9.18 14.44 26.74
CA ARG A 985 9.77 14.61 25.41
C ARG A 985 11.29 14.44 25.53
N ILE A 986 11.84 13.49 24.79
CA ILE A 986 13.27 13.16 24.88
C ILE A 986 13.95 13.64 23.60
N THR A 987 14.98 14.48 23.79
CA THR A 987 15.82 14.98 22.71
C THR A 987 17.26 14.56 22.95
N ARG A 988 17.88 13.90 21.99
CA ARG A 988 19.32 13.64 22.02
C ARG A 988 20.05 14.92 21.65
N THR A 989 20.83 15.47 22.57
CA THR A 989 21.51 16.73 22.35
C THR A 989 22.91 16.56 21.77
N GLN A 990 23.59 15.45 22.08
CA GLN A 990 24.95 15.19 21.59
C GLN A 990 25.33 13.72 21.62
N LEU A 991 26.14 13.30 20.64
CA LEU A 991 26.90 12.08 20.66
C LEU A 991 28.38 12.37 20.97
N LYS A 992 29.00 11.57 21.85
CA LYS A 992 30.41 11.71 22.27
C LYS A 992 31.20 10.45 21.94
N GLY A 993 32.46 10.62 21.55
CA GLY A 993 33.40 9.52 21.40
C GLY A 993 33.86 8.94 22.74
N GLN A 994 34.62 7.85 22.74
CA GLN A 994 35.12 7.14 23.93
C GLN A 994 35.97 8.05 24.85
N GLY A 995 36.60 9.11 24.32
CA GLY A 995 37.33 10.14 25.08
C GLY A 995 36.49 11.29 25.60
N GLY A 996 35.17 11.26 25.48
CA GLY A 996 34.25 12.30 25.94
C GLY A 996 34.14 13.54 25.02
N ALA A 997 34.91 13.62 23.96
CA ALA A 997 34.80 14.71 22.97
C ALA A 997 33.56 14.50 22.09
N PRO A 998 32.96 15.58 21.53
CA PRO A 998 31.88 15.44 20.57
C PRO A 998 32.27 14.48 19.43
N LEU A 999 31.42 13.49 19.15
CA LEU A 999 31.73 12.42 18.16
C LEU A 999 32.05 12.98 16.76
N PHE A 1000 31.43 14.08 16.40
CA PHE A 1000 31.71 14.75 15.15
C PHE A 1000 33.20 15.19 15.04
N ASN A 1001 33.85 15.53 16.15
CA ASN A 1001 35.21 15.99 16.23
C ASN A 1001 36.26 14.88 16.41
N VAL A 1002 35.82 13.67 16.70
CA VAL A 1002 36.66 12.46 16.79
C VAL A 1002 36.88 11.87 15.37
#